data_f62dea764047ff4d6c9ba1edf4315e80
#
_entry.id   f62dea764047ff4d6c9ba1edf4315e80
#
_cell.length_a   1.000
_cell.length_b   1.000
_cell.length_c   1.000
_cell.angle_alpha   90.00
_cell.angle_beta   90.00
_cell.angle_gamma   90.00
#
_symmetry.space_group_name_H-M   'P 1'
#
loop_
_entity.id
_entity.type
_entity.pdbx_description
1 polymer ?
#
loop_
_entity_poly.entity_id
_entity_poly.type
_entity_poly.pdbx_seq_one_letter_code
_entity_poly.pdbx_strand_id
1 'polypeptide(L)'
;MRTIETVLEDKKQTRIAEANLAPPLALSKDELDKIHAYWRACNYLAAGMIYLRANPLLREPLKLEHIKQRLLGHWGSSPGLSFAYIHLNRLIKKYDLNTIFLAGPGHGAPGVLAPAYLEGGYSETYPNKGEDEAGMAHFFKDFSFPGGIGSHCTPETPGSIHEGGELGYSVSHAFGAAFDNPDLLVAVVVGDGESETGPLAAAWHSDKFLNPIRDGAVLPILQLNGYKINNPTVLSRISHDELESLFVGYGWTPYFVEGSDPEAMHQKMAATLENCVLEIRRIQQEARASGKATRARWPMIVLRSPKGWTGPKTVDGHKVEGFWRSHQVPLAGVRENPAHLKQLEDWLRSYRPDDLFDKNGRLIPELKALAPRGTRRMSANPHGNGGLLRKPLHLPNFRDYAIKVDAPGQTTAENTRPLGRFLRDIMRNNMQNFRVFGPDENTSNKLDAVYEASKKLWLADYLPEDADGGELAPDGRVMELLSEHTLEGWLEGYLLTGRHGFFSTYESFVHVIDSMFNQHAKWLESCRDVSWRAPVSSLNLLITSTVWRQDHNGFTHQDPGFLDLVLNKSPEVCRIYLPPDANSLLCVADHCLKSTNYINVIVSDKQKHLQYMTMDQAIAHCTKGLGIWPQASNDGGAEPDVVIASAGDIPTKEALAAVMLLRERFPALKIRFLNVVDLFRLTPSSEHPHGLSDRDFDTLFTENKPIIFNFHGYPWLIHRLTYRRTNHKNLHVRGYKEKGDINTPLDLAIRNQIDRFTIAMDVIDRVPALRATGAHAKEEFRMLQLECQSYAYEHGIDKPDIDGWTWPANP
;
A
#
# COMPACT_ATOMS: atom_id res chain seq x y z
N MET A 1 26.47 -13.77 -18.40
CA MET A 1 27.11 -13.85 -17.06
C MET A 1 28.27 -12.88 -17.00
N ARG A 2 28.17 -11.79 -16.23
CA ARG A 2 29.36 -10.97 -15.99
C ARG A 2 30.34 -11.81 -15.19
N THR A 3 31.61 -11.88 -15.63
CA THR A 3 32.62 -12.61 -14.93
C THR A 3 33.02 -11.91 -13.63
N ILE A 4 33.62 -12.64 -12.69
CA ILE A 4 34.20 -12.07 -11.45
C ILE A 4 35.16 -10.92 -11.79
N GLU A 5 35.88 -11.01 -12.92
CA GLU A 5 36.75 -9.96 -13.45
C GLU A 5 35.99 -8.66 -13.76
N THR A 6 34.78 -8.72 -14.35
CA THR A 6 33.98 -7.53 -14.63
C THR A 6 33.51 -6.86 -13.34
N VAL A 7 33.21 -7.64 -12.29
CA VAL A 7 32.84 -7.11 -10.96
C VAL A 7 34.04 -6.48 -10.28
N LEU A 8 35.25 -7.04 -10.48
CA LEU A 8 36.49 -6.49 -9.95
C LEU A 8 36.97 -5.24 -10.69
N GLU A 9 36.69 -5.15 -12.01
CA GLU A 9 36.92 -3.93 -12.80
C GLU A 9 35.94 -2.83 -12.44
N ASP A 10 34.67 -3.16 -12.21
CA ASP A 10 33.68 -2.21 -11.67
C ASP A 10 34.10 -1.68 -10.29
N LYS A 11 34.62 -2.55 -9.41
CA LYS A 11 35.21 -2.13 -8.12
C LYS A 11 36.41 -1.19 -8.29
N LYS A 12 37.24 -1.43 -9.30
CA LYS A 12 38.38 -0.59 -9.61
C LYS A 12 37.97 0.76 -10.16
N GLN A 13 36.89 0.79 -10.98
CA GLN A 13 36.29 2.03 -11.48
C GLN A 13 35.59 2.82 -10.37
N THR A 14 34.95 2.16 -9.39
CA THR A 14 34.34 2.80 -8.22
C THR A 14 35.43 3.47 -7.36
N ARG A 15 36.53 2.76 -7.08
CA ARG A 15 37.69 3.35 -6.37
C ARG A 15 38.39 4.48 -7.14
N ILE A 16 38.39 4.43 -8.47
CA ILE A 16 38.92 5.49 -9.34
C ILE A 16 37.97 6.72 -9.33
N ALA A 17 36.67 6.50 -9.23
CA ALA A 17 35.67 7.57 -9.09
C ALA A 17 35.82 8.29 -7.73
N GLU A 18 36.06 7.56 -6.64
CA GLU A 18 36.39 8.14 -5.32
C GLU A 18 37.70 8.96 -5.34
N ALA A 19 38.68 8.54 -6.14
CA ALA A 19 39.96 9.23 -6.26
C ALA A 19 39.94 10.47 -7.17
N ASN A 20 38.92 10.60 -8.05
CA ASN A 20 38.80 11.69 -9.03
C ASN A 20 37.73 12.74 -8.69
N LEU A 21 36.96 12.54 -7.62
CA LEU A 21 36.11 13.59 -7.09
C LEU A 21 37.00 14.67 -6.44
N ALA A 22 36.83 15.93 -6.82
CA ALA A 22 37.47 17.04 -6.13
C ALA A 22 37.18 16.90 -4.63
N PRO A 23 38.19 17.14 -3.76
CA PRO A 23 37.97 17.02 -2.33
C PRO A 23 36.74 17.82 -1.93
N PRO A 24 35.81 17.22 -1.19
CA PRO A 24 34.54 17.88 -0.86
C PRO A 24 34.85 19.17 -0.10
N LEU A 25 34.14 20.23 -0.43
CA LEU A 25 34.21 21.51 0.28
C LEU A 25 33.84 21.25 1.73
N ALA A 26 34.84 21.22 2.61
CA ALA A 26 34.63 21.15 4.05
C ALA A 26 33.79 22.34 4.50
N LEU A 27 32.91 22.14 5.49
CA LEU A 27 32.19 23.25 6.13
C LEU A 27 33.21 24.20 6.73
N SER A 28 33.02 25.51 6.55
CA SER A 28 33.72 26.53 7.31
C SER A 28 33.43 26.33 8.82
N LYS A 29 34.30 26.89 9.67
CA LYS A 29 34.06 26.77 11.15
C LYS A 29 32.71 27.39 11.55
N ASP A 30 32.32 28.50 10.96
CA ASP A 30 31.01 29.15 11.22
C ASP A 30 29.84 28.28 10.79
N GLU A 31 29.91 27.69 9.59
CA GLU A 31 28.88 26.76 9.11
C GLU A 31 28.79 25.48 9.98
N LEU A 32 29.95 24.94 10.36
CA LEU A 32 30.00 23.78 11.24
C LEU A 32 29.37 24.08 12.61
N ASP A 33 29.71 25.19 13.23
CA ASP A 33 29.19 25.61 14.53
C ASP A 33 27.67 25.80 14.47
N LYS A 34 27.16 26.43 13.39
CA LYS A 34 25.73 26.67 13.18
C LYS A 34 24.96 25.37 12.93
N ILE A 35 25.44 24.50 12.05
CA ILE A 35 24.75 23.23 11.75
C ILE A 35 24.74 22.31 12.97
N HIS A 36 25.86 22.29 13.73
CA HIS A 36 25.93 21.56 15.00
C HIS A 36 24.93 22.11 16.02
N ALA A 37 24.84 23.44 16.16
CA ALA A 37 23.88 24.09 17.05
C ALA A 37 22.43 23.78 16.63
N TYR A 38 22.12 23.82 15.36
CA TYR A 38 20.79 23.45 14.86
C TYR A 38 20.46 21.97 15.15
N TRP A 39 21.42 21.06 15.00
CA TRP A 39 21.25 19.66 15.38
C TRP A 39 21.03 19.46 16.87
N ARG A 40 21.73 20.21 17.73
CA ARG A 40 21.47 20.24 19.18
C ARG A 40 20.04 20.69 19.48
N ALA A 41 19.54 21.70 18.76
CA ALA A 41 18.15 22.15 18.91
C ALA A 41 17.17 21.04 18.51
N CYS A 42 17.40 20.33 17.43
CA CYS A 42 16.56 19.18 17.06
C CYS A 42 16.57 18.09 18.13
N ASN A 43 17.73 17.73 18.67
CA ASN A 43 17.85 16.70 19.69
C ASN A 43 17.24 17.14 21.03
N TYR A 44 17.37 18.41 21.40
CA TYR A 44 16.70 18.99 22.56
C TYR A 44 15.18 18.88 22.44
N LEU A 45 14.61 19.27 21.30
CA LEU A 45 13.17 19.15 21.05
C LEU A 45 12.72 17.69 21.06
N ALA A 46 13.50 16.79 20.44
CA ALA A 46 13.20 15.37 20.39
C ALA A 46 13.16 14.75 21.80
N ALA A 47 14.12 15.05 22.65
CA ALA A 47 14.12 14.62 24.04
C ALA A 47 12.97 15.28 24.83
N GLY A 48 12.73 16.59 24.62
CA GLY A 48 11.62 17.32 25.24
C GLY A 48 10.25 16.69 24.91
N MET A 49 10.01 16.32 23.65
CA MET A 49 8.79 15.61 23.24
C MET A 49 8.58 14.29 24.00
N ILE A 50 9.65 13.55 24.27
CA ILE A 50 9.55 12.27 24.99
C ILE A 50 9.21 12.48 26.47
N TYR A 51 9.80 13.48 27.11
CA TYR A 51 9.78 13.59 28.59
C TYR A 51 8.90 14.71 29.14
N LEU A 52 8.88 15.88 28.47
CA LEU A 52 8.36 17.10 29.07
C LEU A 52 6.90 17.37 28.71
N ARG A 53 6.15 17.88 29.71
CA ARG A 53 4.80 18.44 29.53
C ARG A 53 4.74 19.93 29.91
N ALA A 54 5.76 20.45 30.56
CA ALA A 54 5.91 21.85 30.98
C ALA A 54 7.37 22.20 31.09
N ASN A 55 7.70 23.50 31.35
CA ASN A 55 9.06 24.01 31.49
C ASN A 55 9.96 23.69 30.26
N PRO A 56 9.50 24.01 29.03
CA PRO A 56 10.16 23.55 27.81
C PRO A 56 11.55 24.13 27.58
N LEU A 57 11.92 25.20 28.29
CA LEU A 57 13.22 25.87 28.21
C LEU A 57 14.07 25.75 29.47
N LEU A 58 13.67 24.87 30.39
CA LEU A 58 14.37 24.65 31.67
C LEU A 58 14.62 25.95 32.46
N ARG A 59 13.62 26.87 32.50
CA ARG A 59 13.70 28.13 33.22
C ARG A 59 13.89 27.96 34.74
N GLU A 60 13.46 26.82 35.26
CA GLU A 60 13.69 26.37 36.62
C GLU A 60 14.18 24.91 36.61
N PRO A 61 14.77 24.41 37.69
CA PRO A 61 15.13 22.99 37.81
C PRO A 61 13.94 22.08 37.53
N LEU A 62 14.21 20.90 36.93
CA LEU A 62 13.16 19.95 36.62
C LEU A 62 12.49 19.43 37.91
N LYS A 63 11.17 19.37 37.84
CA LYS A 63 10.31 18.80 38.91
C LYS A 63 9.43 17.71 38.26
N LEU A 64 8.89 16.79 39.08
CA LEU A 64 8.02 15.70 38.62
C LEU A 64 6.76 16.22 37.87
N GLU A 65 6.27 17.40 38.20
CA GLU A 65 5.14 18.06 37.54
C GLU A 65 5.44 18.48 36.11
N HIS A 66 6.72 18.67 35.76
CA HIS A 66 7.14 18.98 34.37
C HIS A 66 7.21 17.73 33.48
N ILE A 67 7.20 16.54 34.09
CA ILE A 67 7.38 15.26 33.39
C ILE A 67 6.02 14.64 33.04
N LYS A 68 5.91 14.05 31.84
CA LYS A 68 4.72 13.30 31.44
C LYS A 68 4.49 12.10 32.36
N GLN A 69 3.23 11.74 32.57
CA GLN A 69 2.85 10.53 33.35
C GLN A 69 3.23 9.24 32.60
N ARG A 70 3.12 9.24 31.27
CA ARG A 70 3.53 8.16 30.39
C ARG A 70 4.63 8.66 29.48
N LEU A 71 5.80 8.04 29.58
CA LEU A 71 6.95 8.35 28.73
C LEU A 71 6.88 7.45 27.51
N LEU A 72 6.68 8.03 26.35
CA LEU A 72 6.58 7.32 25.08
C LEU A 72 7.41 8.04 24.01
N GLY A 73 8.02 7.26 23.13
CA GLY A 73 8.85 7.72 22.03
C GLY A 73 10.10 6.88 21.90
N HIS A 74 10.80 7.06 20.78
CA HIS A 74 11.99 6.27 20.45
C HIS A 74 13.17 7.19 20.20
N TRP A 75 14.02 7.29 21.20
CA TRP A 75 15.24 8.11 21.13
C TRP A 75 16.26 7.53 20.16
N GLY A 76 16.35 6.19 20.09
CA GLY A 76 17.44 5.48 19.43
C GLY A 76 17.75 5.88 18.01
N SER A 77 16.74 6.14 17.20
CA SER A 77 16.87 6.53 15.79
C SER A 77 16.77 8.04 15.57
N SER A 78 16.20 8.78 16.52
CA SER A 78 15.89 10.21 16.37
C SER A 78 17.08 11.10 16.03
N PRO A 79 18.26 10.97 16.68
CA PRO A 79 19.42 11.83 16.37
C PRO A 79 19.99 11.62 14.95
N GLY A 80 19.96 10.39 14.43
CA GLY A 80 20.41 10.09 13.08
C GLY A 80 19.44 10.61 12.02
N LEU A 81 18.12 10.53 12.29
CA LEU A 81 17.10 11.10 11.41
C LEU A 81 17.23 12.62 11.32
N SER A 82 17.30 13.32 12.45
CA SER A 82 17.47 14.77 12.45
C SER A 82 18.81 15.20 11.84
N PHE A 83 19.87 14.39 12.03
CA PHE A 83 21.17 14.63 11.41
C PHE A 83 21.10 14.60 9.87
N ALA A 84 20.47 13.59 9.30
CA ALA A 84 20.25 13.52 7.85
C ALA A 84 19.38 14.69 7.36
N TYR A 85 18.30 15.01 8.08
CA TYR A 85 17.35 16.06 7.72
C TYR A 85 18.02 17.44 7.61
N ILE A 86 18.81 17.82 8.60
CA ILE A 86 19.44 19.17 8.59
C ILE A 86 20.51 19.33 7.50
N HIS A 87 21.22 18.28 7.16
CA HIS A 87 22.18 18.30 6.06
C HIS A 87 21.48 18.40 4.69
N LEU A 88 20.30 17.79 4.56
CA LEU A 88 19.45 17.99 3.38
C LEU A 88 18.97 19.44 3.29
N ASN A 89 18.52 20.05 4.40
CA ASN A 89 18.13 21.47 4.44
C ASN A 89 19.23 22.39 3.92
N ARG A 90 20.50 22.12 4.27
CA ARG A 90 21.66 22.84 3.74
C ARG A 90 21.72 22.79 2.21
N LEU A 91 21.55 21.59 1.63
CA LEU A 91 21.65 21.41 0.17
C LEU A 91 20.40 21.89 -0.55
N ILE A 92 19.22 21.77 0.05
CA ILE A 92 17.99 22.35 -0.48
C ILE A 92 18.18 23.86 -0.68
N LYS A 93 18.74 24.56 0.30
CA LYS A 93 19.04 25.99 0.18
C LYS A 93 20.13 26.31 -0.85
N LYS A 94 21.19 25.51 -0.87
CA LYS A 94 22.35 25.76 -1.76
C LYS A 94 21.98 25.57 -3.23
N TYR A 95 21.14 24.55 -3.53
CA TYR A 95 20.87 24.10 -4.89
C TYR A 95 19.42 24.28 -5.31
N ASP A 96 18.57 24.88 -4.48
CA ASP A 96 17.11 25.01 -4.67
C ASP A 96 16.44 23.66 -4.97
N LEU A 97 16.79 22.63 -4.19
CA LEU A 97 16.25 21.29 -4.41
C LEU A 97 14.77 21.20 -4.03
N ASN A 98 14.03 20.43 -4.79
CA ASN A 98 12.68 20.00 -4.45
C ASN A 98 12.77 18.61 -3.77
N THR A 99 12.64 18.58 -2.46
CA THR A 99 12.95 17.36 -1.68
C THR A 99 11.82 17.01 -0.72
N ILE A 100 11.53 15.72 -0.58
CA ILE A 100 10.75 15.17 0.53
C ILE A 100 11.62 14.18 1.32
N PHE A 101 11.26 13.99 2.59
CA PHE A 101 11.99 13.13 3.53
C PHE A 101 11.10 11.99 4.02
N LEU A 102 11.54 10.76 3.80
CA LEU A 102 10.88 9.56 4.28
C LEU A 102 11.70 8.92 5.39
N ALA A 103 11.06 8.65 6.51
CA ALA A 103 11.68 7.94 7.63
C ALA A 103 11.19 6.50 7.68
N GLY A 104 11.99 5.56 7.19
CA GLY A 104 11.74 4.13 7.33
C GLY A 104 11.61 3.72 8.80
N PRO A 105 12.55 4.10 9.70
CA PRO A 105 12.33 3.95 11.13
C PRO A 105 11.37 5.05 11.65
N GLY A 106 10.11 5.01 11.21
CA GLY A 106 9.09 6.01 11.56
C GLY A 106 8.82 6.14 13.05
N HIS A 107 9.16 5.12 13.84
CA HIS A 107 9.17 5.21 15.30
C HIS A 107 10.14 6.29 15.83
N GLY A 108 11.15 6.70 15.07
CA GLY A 108 12.01 7.85 15.33
C GLY A 108 11.36 9.21 15.03
N ALA A 109 10.03 9.32 15.01
CA ALA A 109 9.28 10.55 14.73
C ALA A 109 9.80 11.82 15.43
N PRO A 110 10.28 11.80 16.69
CA PRO A 110 10.88 13.00 17.27
C PRO A 110 12.01 13.61 16.45
N GLY A 111 12.79 12.76 15.74
CA GLY A 111 13.88 13.20 14.86
C GLY A 111 13.39 13.83 13.54
N VAL A 112 12.12 13.67 13.18
CA VAL A 112 11.49 14.29 12.01
C VAL A 112 10.63 15.50 12.42
N LEU A 113 9.89 15.37 13.50
CA LEU A 113 9.01 16.43 14.02
C LEU A 113 9.81 17.65 14.51
N ALA A 114 10.97 17.43 15.14
CA ALA A 114 11.80 18.49 15.65
C ALA A 114 12.30 19.45 14.55
N PRO A 115 12.95 18.97 13.47
CA PRO A 115 13.33 19.86 12.37
C PRO A 115 12.11 20.44 11.65
N ALA A 116 10.99 19.72 11.50
CA ALA A 116 9.76 20.26 10.92
C ALA A 116 9.17 21.43 11.73
N TYR A 117 9.27 21.36 13.08
CA TYR A 117 8.92 22.46 13.96
C TYR A 117 9.88 23.64 13.80
N LEU A 118 11.18 23.38 13.83
CA LEU A 118 12.20 24.44 13.73
C LEU A 118 12.21 25.17 12.38
N GLU A 119 11.84 24.50 11.29
CA GLU A 119 11.70 25.17 9.99
C GLU A 119 10.36 25.90 9.80
N GLY A 120 9.42 25.71 10.72
CA GLY A 120 8.14 26.42 10.79
C GLY A 120 6.98 25.73 10.06
N GLY A 121 7.21 24.65 9.33
CA GLY A 121 6.12 23.94 8.63
C GLY A 121 5.14 23.28 9.58
N TYR A 122 5.61 22.79 10.72
CA TYR A 122 4.75 22.22 11.75
C TYR A 122 3.80 23.26 12.36
N SER A 123 4.31 24.44 12.71
CA SER A 123 3.51 25.52 13.30
C SER A 123 2.54 26.17 12.33
N GLU A 124 2.86 26.18 11.03
CA GLU A 124 1.92 26.61 9.99
C GLU A 124 0.75 25.63 9.86
N THR A 125 1.01 24.34 10.01
CA THR A 125 -0.01 23.29 9.97
C THR A 125 -0.84 23.27 11.25
N TYR A 126 -0.21 23.48 12.42
CA TYR A 126 -0.82 23.47 13.74
C TYR A 126 -0.57 24.79 14.49
N PRO A 127 -1.36 25.85 14.24
CA PRO A 127 -1.09 27.20 14.78
C PRO A 127 -1.07 27.32 16.32
N ASN A 128 -1.72 26.40 17.02
CA ASN A 128 -1.67 26.33 18.50
C ASN A 128 -0.31 25.83 19.03
N LYS A 129 0.58 25.40 18.15
CA LYS A 129 1.96 25.01 18.45
C LYS A 129 2.92 25.96 17.76
N GLY A 130 2.80 27.25 18.10
CA GLY A 130 3.63 28.32 17.58
C GLY A 130 5.11 28.17 17.93
N GLU A 131 5.96 28.87 17.19
CA GLU A 131 7.41 28.89 17.44
C GLU A 131 7.75 29.86 18.59
N ASP A 132 7.25 29.56 19.79
CA ASP A 132 7.51 30.28 21.05
C ASP A 132 7.42 29.31 22.23
N GLU A 133 7.71 29.80 23.45
CA GLU A 133 7.75 28.97 24.66
C GLU A 133 6.42 28.27 24.93
N ALA A 134 5.28 28.93 24.72
CA ALA A 134 3.96 28.34 24.93
C ALA A 134 3.65 27.27 23.85
N GLY A 135 3.94 27.57 22.59
CA GLY A 135 3.80 26.61 21.49
C GLY A 135 4.71 25.42 21.64
N MET A 136 5.95 25.62 22.09
CA MET A 136 6.89 24.54 22.39
C MET A 136 6.38 23.65 23.55
N ALA A 137 5.80 24.23 24.61
CA ALA A 137 5.21 23.47 25.69
C ALA A 137 4.03 22.61 25.19
N HIS A 138 3.18 23.15 24.31
CA HIS A 138 2.09 22.40 23.67
C HIS A 138 2.65 21.28 22.78
N PHE A 139 3.66 21.58 21.96
CA PHE A 139 4.30 20.61 21.08
C PHE A 139 4.91 19.43 21.86
N PHE A 140 5.60 19.70 22.96
CA PHE A 140 6.14 18.65 23.80
C PHE A 140 5.03 17.83 24.45
N LYS A 141 4.03 18.49 25.04
CA LYS A 141 2.91 17.84 25.71
C LYS A 141 2.15 16.90 24.78
N ASP A 142 1.84 17.35 23.57
CA ASP A 142 0.94 16.65 22.65
C ASP A 142 1.58 15.43 21.97
N PHE A 143 2.91 15.35 21.92
CA PHE A 143 3.59 14.18 21.38
C PHE A 143 3.28 12.94 22.21
N SER A 144 2.72 11.91 21.55
CA SER A 144 2.33 10.63 22.16
C SER A 144 1.41 10.79 23.38
N PHE A 145 0.50 11.75 23.31
CA PHE A 145 -0.47 12.08 24.34
C PHE A 145 -1.90 11.91 23.81
N PRO A 146 -2.90 11.55 24.63
CA PRO A 146 -4.29 11.43 24.18
C PRO A 146 -4.79 12.72 23.51
N GLY A 147 -5.28 12.62 22.29
CA GLY A 147 -5.71 13.75 21.45
C GLY A 147 -4.58 14.55 20.83
N GLY A 148 -3.33 14.11 20.95
CA GLY A 148 -2.18 14.69 20.31
C GLY A 148 -1.68 13.86 19.11
N ILE A 149 -0.42 14.11 18.70
CA ILE A 149 0.22 13.38 17.60
C ILE A 149 0.79 12.03 18.10
N GLY A 150 0.75 11.00 17.25
CA GLY A 150 1.30 9.68 17.53
C GLY A 150 2.82 9.65 17.74
N SER A 151 3.35 8.54 18.28
CA SER A 151 4.79 8.35 18.52
C SER A 151 5.57 7.98 17.26
N HIS A 152 4.91 7.74 16.15
CA HIS A 152 5.48 7.41 14.83
C HIS A 152 5.21 8.54 13.84
N CYS A 153 5.90 8.52 12.70
CA CYS A 153 5.49 9.33 11.56
C CYS A 153 4.13 8.83 11.08
N THR A 154 3.14 9.71 11.09
CA THR A 154 1.73 9.40 10.79
C THR A 154 1.20 10.41 9.78
N PRO A 155 -0.04 10.29 9.29
CA PRO A 155 -0.65 11.32 8.45
C PRO A 155 -0.64 12.71 9.05
N GLU A 156 -0.63 12.85 10.38
CA GLU A 156 -0.52 14.13 11.08
C GLU A 156 0.89 14.75 11.00
N THR A 157 1.90 14.01 10.55
CA THR A 157 3.27 14.51 10.39
C THR A 157 3.39 15.31 9.10
N PRO A 158 3.57 16.66 9.13
CA PRO A 158 3.70 17.47 7.94
C PRO A 158 4.89 17.03 7.08
N GLY A 159 4.66 16.87 5.76
CA GLY A 159 5.67 16.45 4.79
C GLY A 159 5.90 14.96 4.66
N SER A 160 5.39 14.13 5.57
CA SER A 160 5.52 12.66 5.45
C SER A 160 4.45 12.05 4.56
N ILE A 161 4.85 11.06 3.76
CA ILE A 161 3.97 10.15 3.01
C ILE A 161 4.16 8.70 3.44
N HIS A 162 4.94 8.45 4.50
CA HIS A 162 5.29 7.12 4.94
C HIS A 162 5.13 6.98 6.44
N GLU A 163 4.39 5.98 6.87
CA GLU A 163 4.24 5.57 8.25
C GLU A 163 5.18 4.38 8.46
N GLY A 164 6.15 4.54 9.32
CA GLY A 164 7.20 3.54 9.53
C GLY A 164 6.96 2.65 10.74
N GLY A 165 5.73 2.29 11.03
CA GLY A 165 5.38 1.31 12.05
C GLY A 165 5.54 -0.12 11.54
N GLU A 166 5.00 -0.41 10.38
CA GLU A 166 5.28 -1.64 9.64
C GLU A 166 6.51 -1.41 8.76
N LEU A 167 7.54 -2.24 8.94
CA LEU A 167 8.85 -2.02 8.32
C LEU A 167 8.97 -2.74 6.97
N GLY A 168 9.77 -2.17 6.07
CA GLY A 168 10.14 -2.78 4.79
C GLY A 168 9.65 -2.06 3.55
N TYR A 169 8.90 -0.97 3.68
CA TYR A 169 8.22 -0.29 2.55
C TYR A 169 8.83 1.06 2.19
N SER A 170 9.77 1.57 3.01
CA SER A 170 10.29 2.92 2.83
C SER A 170 10.95 3.14 1.47
N VAL A 171 11.74 2.19 0.99
CA VAL A 171 12.43 2.29 -0.32
C VAL A 171 11.43 2.21 -1.47
N SER A 172 10.50 1.26 -1.46
CA SER A 172 9.48 1.15 -2.51
C SER A 172 8.59 2.40 -2.57
N HIS A 173 8.13 2.94 -1.42
CA HIS A 173 7.41 4.22 -1.36
C HIS A 173 8.24 5.38 -1.95
N ALA A 174 9.54 5.44 -1.65
CA ALA A 174 10.41 6.48 -2.17
C ALA A 174 10.51 6.43 -3.71
N PHE A 175 10.64 5.25 -4.29
CA PHE A 175 10.64 5.07 -5.74
C PHE A 175 9.29 5.43 -6.36
N GLY A 176 8.20 4.96 -5.77
CA GLY A 176 6.85 5.36 -6.20
C GLY A 176 6.67 6.87 -6.22
N ALA A 177 7.14 7.56 -5.18
CA ALA A 177 7.10 9.03 -5.11
C ALA A 177 7.97 9.71 -6.18
N ALA A 178 9.08 9.10 -6.57
CA ALA A 178 9.97 9.65 -7.58
C ALA A 178 9.44 9.49 -9.02
N PHE A 179 8.62 8.45 -9.28
CA PHE A 179 8.08 8.22 -10.62
C PHE A 179 7.26 9.40 -11.15
N ASP A 180 7.56 9.84 -12.37
CA ASP A 180 6.90 10.97 -13.04
C ASP A 180 6.98 12.32 -12.29
N ASN A 181 7.93 12.46 -11.36
CA ASN A 181 8.23 13.69 -10.63
C ASN A 181 9.69 14.13 -10.90
N PRO A 182 10.03 14.57 -12.12
CA PRO A 182 11.41 14.71 -12.61
C PRO A 182 12.31 15.62 -11.76
N ASP A 183 11.73 16.59 -11.04
CA ASP A 183 12.47 17.54 -10.23
C ASP A 183 12.49 17.15 -8.74
N LEU A 184 11.87 16.04 -8.38
CA LEU A 184 11.78 15.59 -6.99
C LEU A 184 13.00 14.73 -6.61
N LEU A 185 13.64 15.10 -5.51
CA LEU A 185 14.59 14.24 -4.79
C LEU A 185 13.89 13.65 -3.58
N VAL A 186 13.77 12.34 -3.53
CA VAL A 186 13.22 11.63 -2.37
C VAL A 186 14.38 11.12 -1.52
N ALA A 187 14.61 11.74 -0.40
CA ALA A 187 15.56 11.24 0.59
C ALA A 187 14.86 10.26 1.52
N VAL A 188 15.32 9.02 1.55
CA VAL A 188 14.74 7.97 2.39
C VAL A 188 15.78 7.45 3.37
N VAL A 189 15.51 7.61 4.67
CA VAL A 189 16.33 6.98 5.71
C VAL A 189 15.79 5.58 5.95
N VAL A 190 16.65 4.60 5.76
CA VAL A 190 16.34 3.18 5.94
C VAL A 190 16.95 2.70 7.26
N GLY A 191 16.16 2.08 8.13
CA GLY A 191 16.67 1.47 9.35
C GLY A 191 17.44 0.19 9.05
N ASP A 192 18.53 -0.04 9.78
CA ASP A 192 19.30 -1.27 9.65
C ASP A 192 18.52 -2.52 10.05
N GLY A 193 17.60 -2.40 11.01
CA GLY A 193 16.64 -3.46 11.33
C GLY A 193 15.59 -3.66 10.24
N GLU A 194 15.10 -2.59 9.62
CA GLU A 194 14.20 -2.64 8.47
C GLU A 194 14.82 -3.38 7.28
N SER A 195 16.15 -3.25 7.11
CA SER A 195 16.89 -3.91 6.03
C SER A 195 16.90 -5.43 6.13
N GLU A 196 16.46 -6.01 7.25
CA GLU A 196 16.31 -7.47 7.41
C GLU A 196 14.97 -7.99 6.89
N THR A 197 14.03 -7.11 6.49
CA THR A 197 12.72 -7.52 5.99
C THR A 197 12.78 -7.97 4.53
N GLY A 198 11.96 -8.98 4.18
CA GLY A 198 11.86 -9.46 2.81
C GLY A 198 11.44 -8.36 1.80
N PRO A 199 10.41 -7.54 2.11
CA PRO A 199 9.99 -6.45 1.23
C PRO A 199 11.11 -5.46 0.90
N LEU A 200 11.91 -5.07 1.90
CA LEU A 200 13.01 -4.13 1.66
C LEU A 200 14.14 -4.76 0.83
N ALA A 201 14.44 -6.04 1.06
CA ALA A 201 15.47 -6.73 0.28
C ALA A 201 15.15 -6.75 -1.22
N ALA A 202 13.88 -6.96 -1.59
CA ALA A 202 13.44 -6.86 -2.97
C ALA A 202 13.44 -5.40 -3.49
N ALA A 203 13.07 -4.44 -2.65
CA ALA A 203 12.97 -3.03 -3.03
C ALA A 203 14.30 -2.39 -3.46
N TRP A 204 15.45 -2.92 -3.04
CA TRP A 204 16.77 -2.45 -3.52
C TRP A 204 16.95 -2.59 -5.02
N HIS A 205 16.18 -3.45 -5.70
CA HIS A 205 16.21 -3.58 -7.16
C HIS A 205 15.48 -2.45 -7.90
N SER A 206 14.77 -1.58 -7.20
CA SER A 206 14.00 -0.47 -7.79
C SER A 206 14.84 0.52 -8.60
N ASP A 207 16.15 0.60 -8.35
CA ASP A 207 17.09 1.42 -9.10
C ASP A 207 17.10 1.11 -10.61
N LYS A 208 16.71 -0.12 -11.02
CA LYS A 208 16.60 -0.56 -12.41
C LYS A 208 15.31 -0.13 -13.10
N PHE A 209 14.40 0.52 -12.35
CA PHE A 209 13.10 0.98 -12.83
C PHE A 209 12.94 2.51 -12.73
N LEU A 210 14.02 3.24 -12.44
CA LEU A 210 14.02 4.70 -12.35
C LEU A 210 14.61 5.33 -13.60
N ASN A 211 13.76 5.95 -14.41
CA ASN A 211 14.19 6.58 -15.66
C ASN A 211 14.74 7.99 -15.40
N PRO A 212 16.05 8.26 -15.60
CA PRO A 212 16.67 9.53 -15.23
C PRO A 212 16.19 10.73 -16.07
N ILE A 213 15.46 10.49 -17.16
CA ILE A 213 14.92 11.59 -18.00
C ILE A 213 13.64 12.15 -17.40
N ARG A 214 12.69 11.30 -17.01
CA ARG A 214 11.33 11.70 -16.65
C ARG A 214 10.96 11.49 -15.19
N ASP A 215 11.73 10.69 -14.48
CA ASP A 215 11.50 10.43 -13.06
C ASP A 215 12.40 11.34 -12.23
N GLY A 216 12.07 11.46 -10.94
CA GLY A 216 12.90 12.10 -9.95
C GLY A 216 14.13 11.29 -9.61
N ALA A 217 14.63 11.45 -8.40
CA ALA A 217 15.70 10.62 -7.88
C ALA A 217 15.39 10.15 -6.45
N VAL A 218 15.93 8.99 -6.09
CA VAL A 218 15.87 8.47 -4.71
C VAL A 218 17.29 8.45 -4.16
N LEU A 219 17.46 9.00 -2.95
CA LEU A 219 18.71 8.95 -2.20
C LEU A 219 18.47 8.15 -0.91
N PRO A 220 18.80 6.85 -0.89
CA PRO A 220 18.74 6.07 0.33
C PRO A 220 19.89 6.44 1.29
N ILE A 221 19.55 6.56 2.58
CA ILE A 221 20.48 6.74 3.68
C ILE A 221 20.26 5.60 4.67
N LEU A 222 21.09 4.57 4.60
CA LEU A 222 21.04 3.46 5.55
C LEU A 222 21.55 3.92 6.91
N GLN A 223 20.66 4.10 7.88
CA GLN A 223 21.00 4.43 9.25
C GLN A 223 21.46 3.18 10.00
N LEU A 224 22.76 2.90 9.94
CA LEU A 224 23.39 1.74 10.54
C LEU A 224 23.79 2.03 12.00
N ASN A 225 22.80 1.95 12.92
CA ASN A 225 23.02 2.23 14.34
C ASN A 225 23.34 0.99 15.18
N GLY A 226 23.23 -0.20 14.59
CA GLY A 226 23.74 -1.46 15.12
C GLY A 226 22.78 -2.30 15.94
N TYR A 227 21.58 -1.80 16.29
CA TYR A 227 20.65 -2.53 17.15
C TYR A 227 19.19 -2.32 16.77
N LYS A 228 18.40 -3.37 16.95
CA LYS A 228 16.92 -3.37 16.95
C LYS A 228 16.40 -3.01 18.36
N ILE A 229 15.24 -3.52 18.73
CA ILE A 229 14.65 -3.31 20.06
C ILE A 229 15.55 -3.91 21.15
N ASN A 230 16.13 -5.09 20.92
CA ASN A 230 16.96 -5.84 21.87
C ASN A 230 18.19 -6.46 21.20
N ASN A 231 18.10 -6.87 19.94
CA ASN A 231 19.15 -7.59 19.24
C ASN A 231 20.02 -6.67 18.37
N PRO A 232 21.27 -7.06 18.08
CA PRO A 232 22.06 -6.43 17.02
C PRO A 232 21.40 -6.66 15.66
N THR A 233 21.70 -5.79 14.69
CA THR A 233 21.28 -5.96 13.30
C THR A 233 22.32 -6.75 12.52
N VAL A 234 21.86 -7.52 11.52
CA VAL A 234 22.75 -8.34 10.67
C VAL A 234 23.79 -7.46 9.95
N LEU A 235 23.32 -6.39 9.29
CA LEU A 235 24.20 -5.51 8.51
C LEU A 235 25.27 -4.79 9.36
N SER A 236 25.05 -4.65 10.65
CA SER A 236 26.04 -4.05 11.55
C SER A 236 27.11 -5.04 12.03
N ARG A 237 26.98 -6.32 11.71
CA ARG A 237 27.87 -7.42 12.15
C ARG A 237 28.59 -8.09 11.00
N ILE A 238 28.39 -7.65 9.77
CA ILE A 238 29.22 -8.03 8.61
C ILE A 238 30.36 -7.02 8.44
N SER A 239 31.39 -7.41 7.70
CA SER A 239 32.54 -6.53 7.43
C SER A 239 32.16 -5.33 6.54
N HIS A 240 32.99 -4.29 6.55
CA HIS A 240 32.82 -3.14 5.66
C HIS A 240 32.79 -3.58 4.18
N ASP A 241 33.76 -4.40 3.76
CA ASP A 241 33.88 -4.87 2.38
C ASP A 241 32.69 -5.74 1.93
N GLU A 242 32.13 -6.53 2.86
CA GLU A 242 30.94 -7.34 2.60
C GLU A 242 29.70 -6.46 2.43
N LEU A 243 29.53 -5.44 3.28
CA LEU A 243 28.45 -4.48 3.19
C LEU A 243 28.53 -3.64 1.91
N GLU A 244 29.72 -3.16 1.54
CA GLU A 244 29.95 -2.47 0.27
C GLU A 244 29.61 -3.36 -0.91
N SER A 245 30.11 -4.60 -0.91
CA SER A 245 29.85 -5.58 -1.97
C SER A 245 28.36 -5.89 -2.15
N LEU A 246 27.59 -5.94 -1.06
CA LEU A 246 26.14 -6.15 -1.09
C LEU A 246 25.45 -5.04 -1.88
N PHE A 247 25.71 -3.78 -1.56
CA PHE A 247 25.05 -2.67 -2.24
C PHE A 247 25.56 -2.44 -3.66
N VAL A 248 26.84 -2.65 -3.92
CA VAL A 248 27.37 -2.66 -5.29
C VAL A 248 26.72 -3.75 -6.12
N GLY A 249 26.47 -4.94 -5.55
CA GLY A 249 25.75 -6.05 -6.19
C GLY A 249 24.30 -5.69 -6.54
N TYR A 250 23.62 -4.93 -5.67
CA TYR A 250 22.30 -4.39 -5.98
C TYR A 250 22.32 -3.30 -7.06
N GLY A 251 23.47 -2.71 -7.39
CA GLY A 251 23.59 -1.69 -8.43
C GLY A 251 23.76 -0.26 -7.91
N TRP A 252 23.96 -0.09 -6.62
CA TRP A 252 24.20 1.20 -5.96
C TRP A 252 25.69 1.59 -5.92
N THR A 253 25.94 2.88 -5.69
CA THR A 253 27.25 3.41 -5.31
C THR A 253 27.19 3.82 -3.83
N PRO A 254 27.62 2.94 -2.90
CA PRO A 254 27.56 3.25 -1.47
C PRO A 254 28.69 4.18 -1.03
N TYR A 255 28.35 5.24 -0.31
CA TYR A 255 29.26 6.16 0.37
C TYR A 255 29.12 6.00 1.87
N PHE A 256 30.23 5.97 2.61
CA PHE A 256 30.23 5.70 4.04
C PHE A 256 30.51 6.94 4.85
N VAL A 257 29.62 7.26 5.79
CA VAL A 257 29.75 8.31 6.81
C VAL A 257 29.74 7.63 8.17
N GLU A 258 30.90 7.48 8.77
CA GLU A 258 31.08 6.62 9.95
C GLU A 258 31.81 7.36 11.06
N GLY A 259 31.32 7.20 12.30
CA GLY A 259 31.90 7.76 13.49
C GLY A 259 30.95 8.09 14.62
N SER A 260 31.46 8.76 15.66
CA SER A 260 30.66 9.19 16.82
C SER A 260 30.96 10.62 17.25
N ASP A 261 32.08 11.20 16.79
CA ASP A 261 32.38 12.61 17.04
C ASP A 261 31.51 13.53 16.17
N PRO A 262 30.70 14.40 16.76
CA PRO A 262 29.76 15.19 16.01
C PRO A 262 30.38 16.12 14.96
N GLU A 263 31.50 16.81 15.28
CA GLU A 263 32.11 17.77 14.36
C GLU A 263 32.69 17.07 13.14
N ALA A 264 33.40 15.97 13.37
CA ALA A 264 33.94 15.14 12.30
C ALA A 264 32.82 14.53 11.41
N MET A 265 31.73 14.10 12.04
CA MET A 265 30.58 13.54 11.32
C MET A 265 29.85 14.60 10.48
N HIS A 266 29.66 15.82 10.97
CA HIS A 266 29.13 16.92 10.18
C HIS A 266 29.97 17.21 8.94
N GLN A 267 31.29 17.27 9.06
CA GLN A 267 32.19 17.47 7.93
C GLN A 267 32.06 16.36 6.88
N LYS A 268 32.11 15.10 7.33
CA LYS A 268 31.94 13.93 6.44
C LYS A 268 30.60 13.95 5.75
N MET A 269 29.50 14.14 6.50
CA MET A 269 28.14 14.12 5.96
C MET A 269 27.93 15.26 4.96
N ALA A 270 28.40 16.46 5.29
CA ALA A 270 28.29 17.61 4.40
C ALA A 270 28.95 17.36 3.05
N ALA A 271 30.14 16.78 3.05
CA ALA A 271 30.89 16.42 1.87
C ALA A 271 30.20 15.32 1.06
N THR A 272 29.89 14.19 1.72
CA THR A 272 29.31 13.01 1.08
C THR A 272 27.94 13.29 0.48
N LEU A 273 27.05 13.95 1.23
CA LEU A 273 25.71 14.25 0.76
C LEU A 273 25.74 15.21 -0.44
N GLU A 274 26.65 16.18 -0.43
CA GLU A 274 26.83 17.09 -1.57
C GLU A 274 27.31 16.34 -2.81
N ASN A 275 28.28 15.45 -2.67
CA ASN A 275 28.73 14.59 -3.77
C ASN A 275 27.57 13.74 -4.33
N CYS A 276 26.78 13.10 -3.48
CA CYS A 276 25.61 12.33 -3.92
C CYS A 276 24.62 13.20 -4.72
N VAL A 277 24.32 14.41 -4.25
CA VAL A 277 23.40 15.32 -4.96
C VAL A 277 23.98 15.76 -6.30
N LEU A 278 25.26 16.05 -6.37
CA LEU A 278 25.92 16.44 -7.62
C LEU A 278 25.96 15.27 -8.61
N GLU A 279 26.21 14.06 -8.14
CA GLU A 279 26.17 12.85 -8.96
C GLU A 279 24.78 12.56 -9.50
N ILE A 280 23.74 12.66 -8.67
CA ILE A 280 22.34 12.53 -9.10
C ILE A 280 22.04 13.54 -10.21
N ARG A 281 22.43 14.81 -10.00
CA ARG A 281 22.21 15.87 -11.01
C ARG A 281 22.96 15.57 -12.31
N ARG A 282 24.19 15.12 -12.23
CA ARG A 282 24.99 14.74 -13.41
C ARG A 282 24.30 13.61 -14.19
N ILE A 283 23.87 12.54 -13.52
CA ILE A 283 23.13 11.42 -14.14
C ILE A 283 21.88 11.92 -14.87
N GLN A 284 21.08 12.76 -14.22
CA GLN A 284 19.85 13.29 -14.80
C GLN A 284 20.13 14.27 -15.97
N GLN A 285 21.13 15.14 -15.84
CA GLN A 285 21.49 16.10 -16.88
C GLN A 285 22.03 15.40 -18.13
N GLU A 286 22.91 14.43 -17.97
CA GLU A 286 23.45 13.63 -19.08
C GLU A 286 22.37 12.86 -19.82
N ALA A 287 21.46 12.19 -19.08
CA ALA A 287 20.34 11.47 -19.68
C ALA A 287 19.38 12.40 -20.43
N ARG A 288 19.01 13.53 -19.82
CA ARG A 288 18.11 14.51 -20.43
C ARG A 288 18.74 15.22 -21.64
N ALA A 289 20.02 15.55 -21.58
CA ALA A 289 20.74 16.17 -22.70
C ALA A 289 20.91 15.20 -23.88
N SER A 290 21.16 13.92 -23.63
CA SER A 290 21.31 12.90 -24.66
C SER A 290 19.98 12.36 -25.18
N GLY A 291 18.88 12.52 -24.43
CA GLY A 291 17.59 11.87 -24.69
C GLY A 291 17.62 10.35 -24.55
N LYS A 292 18.66 9.80 -23.95
CA LYS A 292 18.83 8.36 -23.75
C LYS A 292 18.70 7.99 -22.30
N ALA A 293 17.70 7.20 -21.97
CA ALA A 293 17.56 6.59 -20.66
C ALA A 293 18.42 5.31 -20.64
N THR A 294 19.43 5.32 -19.77
CA THR A 294 20.30 4.16 -19.53
C THR A 294 20.29 3.87 -18.03
N ARG A 295 20.57 2.62 -17.67
CA ARG A 295 20.73 2.25 -16.28
C ARG A 295 21.84 3.08 -15.64
N ALA A 296 21.49 3.84 -14.63
CA ALA A 296 22.44 4.58 -13.80
C ALA A 296 22.78 3.77 -12.55
N ARG A 297 24.02 3.95 -12.06
CA ARG A 297 24.38 3.56 -10.69
C ARG A 297 24.13 4.77 -9.79
N TRP A 298 23.05 4.71 -9.05
CA TRP A 298 22.65 5.80 -8.17
C TRP A 298 23.46 5.77 -6.86
N PRO A 299 23.80 6.94 -6.28
CA PRO A 299 24.46 6.99 -5.00
C PRO A 299 23.55 6.62 -3.86
N MET A 300 24.10 6.05 -2.79
CA MET A 300 23.47 5.88 -1.50
C MET A 300 24.46 6.16 -0.36
N ILE A 301 23.97 6.44 0.84
CA ILE A 301 24.80 6.72 2.00
C ILE A 301 24.59 5.62 3.05
N VAL A 302 25.68 5.10 3.61
CA VAL A 302 25.69 4.29 4.82
C VAL A 302 26.11 5.19 5.98
N LEU A 303 25.16 5.60 6.79
CA LEU A 303 25.36 6.43 7.99
C LEU A 303 25.55 5.52 9.21
N ARG A 304 26.78 5.23 9.56
CA ARG A 304 27.11 4.43 10.75
C ARG A 304 27.38 5.35 11.94
N SER A 305 26.45 5.40 12.87
CA SER A 305 26.51 6.24 14.09
C SER A 305 25.96 5.48 15.31
N PRO A 306 26.29 5.90 16.53
CA PRO A 306 25.75 5.24 17.72
C PRO A 306 24.22 5.31 17.80
N LYS A 307 23.57 4.21 18.16
CA LYS A 307 22.14 4.23 18.51
C LYS A 307 21.90 5.16 19.70
N GLY A 308 20.93 6.05 19.61
CA GLY A 308 20.65 7.02 20.64
C GLY A 308 21.77 8.04 20.86
N TRP A 309 22.47 8.39 19.79
CA TRP A 309 23.58 9.33 19.75
C TRP A 309 23.28 10.65 20.48
N THR A 310 24.25 11.19 21.21
CA THR A 310 24.12 12.36 22.10
C THR A 310 23.19 12.18 23.30
N GLY A 311 22.66 11.00 23.54
CA GLY A 311 21.90 10.67 24.73
C GLY A 311 22.76 10.29 25.92
N PRO A 312 22.15 9.83 27.02
CA PRO A 312 22.89 9.33 28.20
C PRO A 312 23.82 8.18 27.80
N LYS A 313 25.07 8.27 28.19
CA LYS A 313 26.07 7.22 27.93
C LYS A 313 25.74 5.95 28.71
N THR A 314 25.38 6.13 30.00
CA THR A 314 25.03 5.06 30.94
C THR A 314 23.86 5.50 31.80
N VAL A 315 23.06 4.53 32.24
CA VAL A 315 22.01 4.68 33.26
C VAL A 315 22.17 3.52 34.22
N ASP A 316 22.23 3.77 35.52
CA ASP A 316 22.43 2.76 36.58
C ASP A 316 23.64 1.85 36.32
N GLY A 317 24.72 2.43 35.77
CA GLY A 317 25.94 1.70 35.42
C GLY A 317 25.86 0.88 34.11
N HIS A 318 24.73 0.85 33.48
CA HIS A 318 24.55 0.12 32.24
C HIS A 318 24.71 1.01 30.98
N LYS A 319 25.38 0.51 29.96
CA LYS A 319 25.55 1.20 28.68
C LYS A 319 24.18 1.44 28.02
N VAL A 320 23.95 2.68 27.54
CA VAL A 320 22.73 3.13 26.86
C VAL A 320 23.06 3.63 25.45
N GLU A 321 23.83 4.72 25.30
CA GLU A 321 24.23 5.18 23.96
C GLU A 321 25.07 4.10 23.23
N GLY A 322 24.76 3.90 21.95
CA GLY A 322 25.41 2.87 21.13
C GLY A 322 25.01 1.45 21.53
N PHE A 323 23.87 1.30 22.19
CA PHE A 323 23.34 0.02 22.64
C PHE A 323 21.80 -0.04 22.55
N TRP A 324 21.23 -1.23 22.56
CA TRP A 324 19.79 -1.41 22.43
C TRP A 324 18.95 -0.69 23.50
N ARG A 325 19.49 -0.45 24.70
CA ARG A 325 18.78 0.26 25.79
C ARG A 325 18.38 1.69 25.42
N SER A 326 18.99 2.29 24.42
CA SER A 326 18.59 3.61 23.89
C SER A 326 17.41 3.54 22.92
N HIS A 327 16.88 2.35 22.61
CA HIS A 327 15.88 2.18 21.56
C HIS A 327 14.63 3.05 21.80
N GLN A 328 14.07 3.01 22.99
CA GLN A 328 12.87 3.77 23.36
C GLN A 328 13.20 4.97 24.25
N VAL A 329 12.91 4.86 25.52
CA VAL A 329 13.06 5.91 26.53
C VAL A 329 14.29 5.61 27.41
N PRO A 330 15.43 6.30 27.19
CA PRO A 330 16.68 5.98 27.90
C PRO A 330 16.58 6.04 29.43
N LEU A 331 15.83 7.01 29.95
CA LEU A 331 15.60 7.24 31.40
C LEU A 331 14.14 6.95 31.73
N ALA A 332 13.73 5.69 31.72
CA ALA A 332 12.35 5.30 31.96
C ALA A 332 11.88 5.56 33.41
N GLY A 333 12.79 5.47 34.36
CA GLY A 333 12.51 5.63 35.80
C GLY A 333 12.57 7.07 36.36
N VAL A 334 12.40 8.10 35.48
CA VAL A 334 12.53 9.52 35.91
C VAL A 334 11.52 9.93 36.98
N ARG A 335 10.38 9.24 37.04
CA ARG A 335 9.30 9.58 38.00
C ARG A 335 9.50 8.93 39.34
N GLU A 336 10.17 7.82 39.41
CA GLU A 336 10.38 6.98 40.58
C GLU A 336 11.75 7.23 41.21
N ASN A 337 12.73 7.64 40.42
CA ASN A 337 14.11 7.81 40.85
C ASN A 337 14.58 9.26 40.66
N PRO A 338 14.82 10.01 41.77
CA PRO A 338 15.33 11.38 41.72
C PRO A 338 16.67 11.53 41.02
N ALA A 339 17.53 10.49 41.03
CA ALA A 339 18.78 10.51 40.32
C ALA A 339 18.57 10.49 38.79
N HIS A 340 17.55 9.77 38.31
CA HIS A 340 17.17 9.78 36.89
C HIS A 340 16.60 11.14 36.48
N LEU A 341 15.81 11.78 37.34
CA LEU A 341 15.30 13.13 37.06
C LEU A 341 16.45 14.13 36.95
N LYS A 342 17.42 14.06 37.84
CA LYS A 342 18.63 14.88 37.76
C LYS A 342 19.44 14.57 36.50
N GLN A 343 19.63 13.31 36.17
CA GLN A 343 20.34 12.88 34.94
C GLN A 343 19.62 13.35 33.66
N LEU A 344 18.27 13.35 33.66
CA LEU A 344 17.50 13.92 32.55
C LEU A 344 17.73 15.42 32.42
N GLU A 345 17.72 16.16 33.52
CA GLU A 345 18.00 17.59 33.52
C GLU A 345 19.41 17.89 32.98
N ASP A 346 20.41 17.14 33.45
CA ASP A 346 21.80 17.30 33.02
C ASP A 346 21.95 16.97 31.53
N TRP A 347 21.26 15.92 31.04
CA TRP A 347 21.23 15.59 29.63
C TRP A 347 20.59 16.69 28.79
N LEU A 348 19.42 17.20 29.17
CA LEU A 348 18.75 18.28 28.43
C LEU A 348 19.58 19.56 28.42
N ARG A 349 20.20 19.92 29.58
CA ARG A 349 21.09 21.07 29.70
C ARG A 349 22.38 20.94 28.88
N SER A 350 22.83 19.71 28.59
CA SER A 350 24.00 19.46 27.73
C SER A 350 23.83 19.98 26.31
N TYR A 351 22.57 20.10 25.85
CA TYR A 351 22.26 20.71 24.57
C TYR A 351 22.34 22.25 24.58
N ARG A 352 22.48 22.87 25.77
CA ARG A 352 22.60 24.32 25.96
C ARG A 352 21.44 25.09 25.35
N PRO A 353 20.18 24.86 25.77
CA PRO A 353 18.99 25.49 25.20
C PRO A 353 19.05 27.04 25.23
N ASP A 354 19.70 27.62 26.21
CA ASP A 354 19.86 29.08 26.35
C ASP A 354 20.69 29.71 25.17
N ASP A 355 21.54 28.92 24.51
CA ASP A 355 22.28 29.35 23.32
C ASP A 355 21.48 29.15 22.02
N LEU A 356 20.43 28.37 22.07
CA LEU A 356 19.66 27.96 20.89
C LEU A 356 18.37 28.76 20.73
N PHE A 357 17.73 29.13 21.85
CA PHE A 357 16.45 29.80 21.87
C PHE A 357 16.53 31.14 22.59
N ASP A 358 15.82 32.14 22.07
CA ASP A 358 15.72 33.43 22.68
C ASP A 358 14.85 33.42 23.97
N LYS A 359 14.72 34.56 24.61
CA LYS A 359 13.89 34.73 25.80
C LYS A 359 12.40 34.38 25.62
N ASN A 360 11.92 34.37 24.39
CA ASN A 360 10.53 34.03 24.04
C ASN A 360 10.39 32.57 23.60
N GLY A 361 11.47 31.81 23.58
CA GLY A 361 11.48 30.40 23.13
C GLY A 361 11.59 30.21 21.62
N ARG A 362 11.92 31.25 20.88
CA ARG A 362 12.14 31.17 19.43
C ARG A 362 13.57 30.76 19.13
N LEU A 363 13.74 29.90 18.13
CA LEU A 363 15.07 29.58 17.62
C LEU A 363 15.77 30.88 17.20
N ILE A 364 17.03 31.05 17.61
CA ILE A 364 17.78 32.27 17.27
C ILE A 364 17.87 32.48 15.74
N PRO A 365 17.84 33.73 15.24
CA PRO A 365 17.70 34.02 13.83
C PRO A 365 18.77 33.39 12.93
N GLU A 366 20.02 33.31 13.42
CA GLU A 366 21.15 32.73 12.70
C GLU A 366 20.97 31.24 12.44
N LEU A 367 20.37 30.50 13.39
CA LEU A 367 20.02 29.09 13.23
C LEU A 367 18.75 28.92 12.38
N LYS A 368 17.72 29.74 12.63
CA LYS A 368 16.50 29.73 11.81
C LYS A 368 16.80 29.94 10.32
N ALA A 369 17.81 30.76 10.03
CA ALA A 369 18.27 31.02 8.67
C ALA A 369 18.85 29.77 7.96
N LEU A 370 19.18 28.68 8.66
CA LEU A 370 19.64 27.44 8.02
C LEU A 370 18.50 26.68 7.36
N ALA A 371 17.27 26.83 7.82
CA ALA A 371 16.11 26.17 7.23
C ALA A 371 15.75 26.73 5.85
N PRO A 372 15.25 25.89 4.93
CA PRO A 372 14.64 26.35 3.68
C PRO A 372 13.39 27.21 3.94
N ARG A 373 12.83 27.81 2.90
CA ARG A 373 11.64 28.66 3.01
C ARG A 373 10.52 28.15 2.10
N GLY A 374 9.28 28.48 2.47
CA GLY A 374 8.09 28.15 1.68
C GLY A 374 8.00 26.65 1.40
N THR A 375 7.63 26.31 0.19
CA THR A 375 7.44 24.91 -0.25
C THR A 375 8.76 24.13 -0.44
N ARG A 376 9.91 24.77 -0.25
CA ARG A 376 11.21 24.08 -0.24
C ARG A 376 11.51 23.44 1.11
N ARG A 377 10.80 23.77 2.18
CA ARG A 377 10.86 23.02 3.44
C ARG A 377 10.30 21.63 3.20
N MET A 378 10.97 20.61 3.69
CA MET A 378 10.49 19.22 3.51
C MET A 378 9.14 19.00 4.20
N SER A 379 8.89 19.64 5.34
CA SER A 379 7.59 19.59 6.04
C SER A 379 6.45 20.36 5.33
N ALA A 380 6.75 21.22 4.36
CA ALA A 380 5.76 22.03 3.63
C ALA A 380 5.79 21.76 2.12
N ASN A 381 6.52 20.74 1.69
CA ASN A 381 6.59 20.36 0.29
C ASN A 381 5.25 19.76 -0.17
N PRO A 382 4.66 20.24 -1.29
CA PRO A 382 3.36 19.74 -1.75
C PRO A 382 3.38 18.26 -2.12
N HIS A 383 4.54 17.67 -2.47
CA HIS A 383 4.63 16.20 -2.69
C HIS A 383 4.41 15.41 -1.39
N GLY A 384 4.69 16.00 -0.22
CA GLY A 384 4.33 15.41 1.07
C GLY A 384 2.83 15.48 1.40
N ASN A 385 2.04 16.16 0.57
CA ASN A 385 0.57 16.21 0.59
C ASN A 385 0.06 16.14 -0.86
N GLY A 386 0.36 15.03 -1.52
CA GLY A 386 0.25 14.89 -2.97
C GLY A 386 -1.15 15.06 -3.54
N GLY A 387 -2.20 14.96 -2.72
CA GLY A 387 -3.55 15.31 -3.14
C GLY A 387 -3.67 16.74 -3.68
N LEU A 388 -2.81 17.67 -3.21
CA LEU A 388 -2.71 19.04 -3.76
C LEU A 388 -2.18 19.06 -5.22
N LEU A 389 -1.44 18.04 -5.62
CA LEU A 389 -0.84 17.92 -6.96
C LEU A 389 -1.66 17.01 -7.87
N ARG A 390 -2.68 16.36 -7.34
CA ARG A 390 -3.49 15.40 -8.08
C ARG A 390 -4.23 16.07 -9.24
N LYS A 391 -4.01 15.54 -10.44
CA LYS A 391 -4.78 15.92 -11.64
C LYS A 391 -5.77 14.82 -11.94
N PRO A 392 -7.03 15.11 -12.24
CA PRO A 392 -8.00 14.11 -12.69
C PRO A 392 -7.48 13.35 -13.91
N LEU A 393 -7.84 12.05 -14.00
CA LEU A 393 -7.56 11.27 -15.21
C LEU A 393 -8.44 11.74 -16.37
N HIS A 394 -7.86 11.81 -17.56
CA HIS A 394 -8.58 11.93 -18.82
C HIS A 394 -9.07 10.54 -19.23
N LEU A 395 -10.24 10.15 -18.71
CA LEU A 395 -10.84 8.85 -18.97
C LEU A 395 -11.55 8.85 -20.31
N PRO A 396 -11.32 7.85 -21.19
CA PRO A 396 -12.17 7.61 -22.33
C PRO A 396 -13.55 7.15 -21.86
N ASN A 397 -14.53 7.16 -22.74
CA ASN A 397 -15.86 6.66 -22.38
C ASN A 397 -15.82 5.12 -22.28
N PHE A 398 -15.96 4.57 -21.08
CA PHE A 398 -15.92 3.13 -20.85
C PHE A 398 -16.99 2.33 -21.62
N ARG A 399 -18.09 2.97 -22.04
CA ARG A 399 -19.12 2.36 -22.86
C ARG A 399 -18.62 1.91 -24.23
N ASP A 400 -17.55 2.53 -24.75
CA ASP A 400 -16.99 2.22 -26.06
C ASP A 400 -16.24 0.88 -26.07
N TYR A 401 -15.99 0.30 -24.91
CA TYR A 401 -15.33 -1.00 -24.71
C TYR A 401 -16.31 -2.12 -24.42
N ALA A 402 -17.61 -1.84 -24.43
CA ALA A 402 -18.65 -2.78 -24.05
C ALA A 402 -18.65 -4.05 -24.90
N ILE A 403 -18.93 -5.17 -24.26
CA ILE A 403 -19.31 -6.39 -24.95
C ILE A 403 -20.79 -6.28 -25.35
N LYS A 404 -21.07 -6.60 -26.62
CA LYS A 404 -22.46 -6.67 -27.08
C LYS A 404 -23.12 -7.93 -26.51
N VAL A 405 -24.24 -7.72 -25.81
CA VAL A 405 -25.04 -8.80 -25.21
C VAL A 405 -26.43 -8.69 -25.81
N ASP A 406 -26.75 -9.58 -26.76
CA ASP A 406 -28.08 -9.59 -27.40
C ASP A 406 -29.13 -10.26 -26.52
N ALA A 407 -28.72 -11.28 -25.76
CA ALA A 407 -29.57 -11.93 -24.74
C ALA A 407 -28.70 -12.37 -23.55
N PRO A 408 -29.20 -12.30 -22.31
CA PRO A 408 -28.46 -12.69 -21.11
C PRO A 408 -27.93 -14.12 -21.22
N GLY A 409 -26.62 -14.31 -20.91
CA GLY A 409 -26.00 -15.65 -20.84
C GLY A 409 -25.89 -16.40 -22.16
N GLN A 410 -26.00 -15.71 -23.33
CA GLN A 410 -25.82 -16.32 -24.65
C GLN A 410 -24.45 -15.98 -25.28
N THR A 411 -23.82 -14.97 -24.80
CA THR A 411 -22.47 -14.54 -25.26
C THR A 411 -21.44 -14.95 -24.23
N THR A 412 -20.25 -15.38 -24.68
CA THR A 412 -19.09 -15.61 -23.83
C THR A 412 -17.97 -14.65 -24.16
N ALA A 413 -17.28 -14.13 -23.15
CA ALA A 413 -16.11 -13.28 -23.33
C ALA A 413 -15.17 -13.39 -22.10
N GLU A 414 -13.91 -13.02 -22.29
CA GLU A 414 -12.95 -12.80 -21.22
C GLU A 414 -13.27 -11.45 -20.55
N ASN A 415 -13.63 -11.43 -19.28
CA ASN A 415 -14.08 -10.21 -18.60
C ASN A 415 -13.00 -9.11 -18.57
N THR A 416 -11.75 -9.50 -18.38
CA THR A 416 -10.62 -8.57 -18.26
C THR A 416 -10.11 -7.98 -19.58
N ARG A 417 -10.38 -8.60 -20.73
CA ARG A 417 -9.89 -8.13 -22.03
C ARG A 417 -10.45 -6.75 -22.44
N PRO A 418 -11.74 -6.45 -22.28
CA PRO A 418 -12.25 -5.09 -22.49
C PRO A 418 -11.63 -4.07 -21.52
N LEU A 419 -11.39 -4.47 -20.25
CA LEU A 419 -10.70 -3.64 -19.28
C LEU A 419 -9.27 -3.33 -19.74
N GLY A 420 -8.52 -4.30 -20.26
CA GLY A 420 -7.18 -4.08 -20.80
C GLY A 420 -7.16 -3.00 -21.89
N ARG A 421 -8.14 -3.01 -22.81
CA ARG A 421 -8.29 -1.97 -23.83
C ARG A 421 -8.65 -0.61 -23.24
N PHE A 422 -9.49 -0.58 -22.21
CA PHE A 422 -9.84 0.65 -21.50
C PHE A 422 -8.62 1.23 -20.78
N LEU A 423 -7.84 0.41 -20.05
CA LEU A 423 -6.60 0.83 -19.38
C LEU A 423 -5.54 1.31 -20.38
N ARG A 424 -5.42 0.67 -21.56
CA ARG A 424 -4.56 1.12 -22.65
C ARG A 424 -4.84 2.58 -23.04
N ASP A 425 -6.10 2.91 -23.26
CA ASP A 425 -6.48 4.23 -23.73
C ASP A 425 -6.45 5.27 -22.60
N ILE A 426 -6.70 4.85 -21.34
CA ILE A 426 -6.41 5.68 -20.17
C ILE A 426 -4.92 6.01 -20.14
N MET A 427 -4.04 5.04 -20.33
CA MET A 427 -2.59 5.26 -20.35
C MET A 427 -2.19 6.24 -21.46
N ARG A 428 -2.71 6.07 -22.68
CA ARG A 428 -2.47 6.99 -23.81
C ARG A 428 -2.84 8.43 -23.51
N ASN A 429 -3.96 8.63 -22.80
CA ASN A 429 -4.45 9.96 -22.42
C ASN A 429 -3.71 10.55 -21.22
N ASN A 430 -2.93 9.74 -20.48
CA ASN A 430 -2.34 10.12 -19.18
C ASN A 430 -0.87 9.68 -19.05
N MET A 431 -0.07 9.85 -20.10
CA MET A 431 1.32 9.37 -20.18
C MET A 431 2.28 9.93 -19.12
N GLN A 432 1.89 10.91 -18.32
CA GLN A 432 2.71 11.49 -17.24
C GLN A 432 2.07 11.30 -15.86
N ASN A 433 0.96 10.55 -15.79
CA ASN A 433 0.12 10.57 -14.60
C ASN A 433 -0.51 9.22 -14.26
N PHE A 434 -0.31 8.20 -15.12
CA PHE A 434 -0.92 6.89 -14.94
C PHE A 434 0.06 5.76 -15.28
N ARG A 435 0.12 4.73 -14.42
CA ARG A 435 0.90 3.51 -14.64
C ARG A 435 0.08 2.27 -14.30
N VAL A 436 0.39 1.15 -14.94
CA VAL A 436 -0.17 -0.17 -14.64
C VAL A 436 0.90 -1.02 -13.97
N PHE A 437 0.51 -1.74 -12.94
CA PHE A 437 1.39 -2.57 -12.12
C PHE A 437 0.92 -4.02 -12.14
N GLY A 438 1.84 -4.97 -12.17
CA GLY A 438 1.52 -6.40 -12.12
C GLY A 438 2.78 -7.26 -11.96
N PRO A 439 2.73 -8.37 -11.20
CA PRO A 439 3.89 -9.23 -10.95
C PRO A 439 4.10 -10.23 -12.12
N ASP A 440 4.44 -9.73 -13.32
CA ASP A 440 4.61 -10.52 -14.56
C ASP A 440 3.31 -11.21 -15.04
N GLU A 441 2.17 -10.64 -14.70
CA GLU A 441 0.87 -11.29 -14.91
C GLU A 441 -0.05 -10.56 -15.88
N ASN A 442 0.30 -9.35 -16.35
CA ASN A 442 -0.61 -8.54 -17.19
C ASN A 442 -1.04 -9.26 -18.47
N THR A 443 -0.14 -9.98 -19.14
CA THR A 443 -0.47 -10.80 -20.32
C THR A 443 -1.40 -11.95 -19.94
N SER A 444 -1.08 -12.68 -18.89
CA SER A 444 -1.91 -13.77 -18.37
C SER A 444 -3.28 -13.27 -17.93
N ASN A 445 -3.37 -12.09 -17.35
CA ASN A 445 -4.61 -11.45 -16.91
C ASN A 445 -5.44 -10.85 -18.05
N LYS A 446 -5.00 -11.02 -19.32
CA LYS A 446 -5.65 -10.47 -20.51
C LYS A 446 -5.70 -8.93 -20.53
N LEU A 447 -4.73 -8.31 -19.88
CA LEU A 447 -4.51 -6.86 -19.89
C LEU A 447 -3.45 -6.44 -20.91
N ASP A 448 -2.93 -7.36 -21.70
CA ASP A 448 -1.86 -7.20 -22.70
C ASP A 448 -2.05 -6.03 -23.68
N ALA A 449 -3.28 -5.59 -23.90
CA ALA A 449 -3.57 -4.40 -24.71
C ALA A 449 -2.82 -3.14 -24.19
N VAL A 450 -2.45 -3.06 -22.91
CA VAL A 450 -1.69 -1.92 -22.34
C VAL A 450 -0.34 -1.74 -23.02
N TYR A 451 0.26 -2.82 -23.53
CA TYR A 451 1.55 -2.76 -24.25
C TYR A 451 1.48 -2.03 -25.60
N GLU A 452 0.28 -1.87 -26.17
CA GLU A 452 0.06 -1.04 -27.35
C GLU A 452 0.20 0.48 -27.03
N ALA A 453 0.01 0.86 -25.77
CA ALA A 453 0.17 2.25 -25.32
C ALA A 453 1.59 2.51 -24.82
N SER A 454 2.17 1.58 -24.07
CA SER A 454 3.52 1.70 -23.51
C SER A 454 4.02 0.32 -23.10
N LYS A 455 5.32 0.11 -23.24
CA LYS A 455 5.99 -1.13 -22.87
C LYS A 455 6.18 -1.26 -21.35
N LYS A 456 6.72 -2.41 -20.92
CA LYS A 456 7.24 -2.63 -19.56
C LYS A 456 8.48 -1.76 -19.36
N LEU A 457 8.55 -1.06 -18.23
CA LEU A 457 9.74 -0.29 -17.87
C LEU A 457 10.91 -1.23 -17.55
N TRP A 458 12.00 -1.07 -18.29
CA TRP A 458 13.18 -1.90 -18.11
C TRP A 458 14.46 -1.12 -18.41
N LEU A 459 15.34 -0.98 -17.42
CA LEU A 459 16.65 -0.31 -17.54
C LEU A 459 17.82 -1.23 -17.25
N ALA A 460 17.56 -2.49 -16.84
CA ALA A 460 18.61 -3.48 -16.68
C ALA A 460 19.17 -3.95 -18.05
N ASP A 461 20.17 -4.81 -18.03
CA ASP A 461 20.74 -5.33 -19.25
C ASP A 461 19.68 -6.03 -20.12
N TYR A 462 19.82 -5.95 -21.42
CA TYR A 462 18.89 -6.41 -22.42
C TYR A 462 19.59 -7.37 -23.39
N LEU A 463 19.05 -8.55 -23.56
CA LEU A 463 19.58 -9.56 -24.47
C LEU A 463 18.84 -9.50 -25.83
N PRO A 464 19.47 -9.92 -26.94
CA PRO A 464 18.81 -9.93 -28.23
C PRO A 464 17.50 -10.72 -28.28
N GLU A 465 17.43 -11.84 -27.58
CA GLU A 465 16.23 -12.68 -27.44
C GLU A 465 15.09 -12.01 -26.66
N ASP A 466 15.36 -11.04 -25.81
CA ASP A 466 14.33 -10.28 -25.09
C ASP A 466 13.50 -9.39 -26.05
N ALA A 467 13.97 -9.18 -27.28
CA ALA A 467 13.22 -8.47 -28.31
C ALA A 467 12.02 -9.26 -28.81
N ASP A 468 12.01 -10.59 -28.66
CA ASP A 468 10.92 -11.46 -29.09
C ASP A 468 9.85 -11.60 -28.00
N GLY A 469 8.90 -10.67 -27.99
CA GLY A 469 7.74 -10.70 -27.07
C GLY A 469 7.98 -10.18 -25.65
N GLY A 470 9.19 -9.71 -25.31
CA GLY A 470 9.48 -9.18 -23.97
C GLY A 470 8.74 -7.89 -23.63
N GLU A 471 8.36 -7.11 -24.66
CA GLU A 471 7.65 -5.84 -24.50
C GLU A 471 8.36 -4.86 -23.55
N LEU A 472 9.72 -4.84 -23.57
CA LEU A 472 10.59 -4.08 -22.69
C LEU A 472 10.97 -2.74 -23.34
N ALA A 473 11.03 -1.67 -22.56
CA ALA A 473 11.53 -0.36 -22.98
C ALA A 473 12.02 0.48 -21.78
N PRO A 474 13.05 1.31 -21.97
CA PRO A 474 13.55 2.16 -20.90
C PRO A 474 12.60 3.30 -20.50
N ASP A 475 11.58 3.57 -21.29
CA ASP A 475 10.55 4.58 -21.08
C ASP A 475 9.15 3.95 -20.85
N GLY A 476 9.08 2.64 -20.59
CA GLY A 476 7.85 1.91 -20.32
C GLY A 476 7.05 2.49 -19.13
N ARG A 477 5.75 2.24 -19.14
CA ARG A 477 4.82 2.66 -18.06
C ARG A 477 4.09 1.49 -17.42
N VAL A 478 4.31 0.29 -17.93
CA VAL A 478 3.86 -0.93 -17.27
C VAL A 478 4.98 -1.38 -16.34
N MET A 479 4.66 -1.48 -15.06
CA MET A 479 5.60 -1.79 -14.00
C MET A 479 5.46 -3.27 -13.65
N GLU A 480 6.43 -4.07 -14.06
CA GLU A 480 6.43 -5.51 -13.76
C GLU A 480 7.71 -5.93 -13.04
N LEU A 481 7.51 -6.55 -11.90
CA LEU A 481 8.53 -7.18 -11.08
C LEU A 481 7.84 -8.30 -10.28
N LEU A 482 8.41 -9.48 -10.23
CA LEU A 482 7.83 -10.59 -9.45
C LEU A 482 8.07 -10.34 -7.93
N SER A 483 7.43 -9.30 -7.45
CA SER A 483 7.40 -8.88 -6.05
C SER A 483 6.21 -7.94 -5.82
N GLU A 484 5.11 -8.48 -5.37
CA GLU A 484 3.88 -7.73 -5.08
C GLU A 484 4.12 -6.64 -4.04
N HIS A 485 4.95 -6.90 -3.03
CA HIS A 485 5.36 -5.89 -2.04
C HIS A 485 5.97 -4.65 -2.68
N THR A 486 6.92 -4.85 -3.60
CA THR A 486 7.61 -3.74 -4.26
C THR A 486 6.65 -2.97 -5.17
N LEU A 487 5.79 -3.70 -5.91
CA LEU A 487 4.80 -3.10 -6.82
C LEU A 487 3.76 -2.28 -6.08
N GLU A 488 3.20 -2.80 -4.98
CA GLU A 488 2.24 -2.05 -4.18
C GLU A 488 2.90 -0.83 -3.54
N GLY A 489 4.11 -0.98 -2.96
CA GLY A 489 4.85 0.13 -2.40
C GLY A 489 5.17 1.22 -3.42
N TRP A 490 5.50 0.84 -4.68
CA TRP A 490 5.63 1.80 -5.78
C TRP A 490 4.31 2.50 -6.07
N LEU A 491 3.21 1.75 -6.14
CA LEU A 491 1.90 2.32 -6.40
C LEU A 491 1.47 3.26 -5.27
N GLU A 492 1.63 2.87 -4.01
CA GLU A 492 1.29 3.72 -2.87
C GLU A 492 2.06 5.04 -2.88
N GLY A 493 3.40 5.00 -3.03
CA GLY A 493 4.22 6.21 -3.13
C GLY A 493 3.82 7.10 -4.31
N TYR A 494 3.42 6.50 -5.42
CA TYR A 494 2.94 7.17 -6.62
C TYR A 494 1.60 7.88 -6.40
N LEU A 495 0.64 7.20 -5.76
CA LEU A 495 -0.66 7.77 -5.39
C LEU A 495 -0.52 8.90 -4.37
N LEU A 496 0.29 8.68 -3.33
CA LEU A 496 0.50 9.64 -2.24
C LEU A 496 1.20 10.93 -2.70
N THR A 497 1.84 10.91 -3.87
CA THR A 497 2.42 12.10 -4.52
C THR A 497 1.58 12.65 -5.69
N GLY A 498 0.30 12.27 -5.76
CA GLY A 498 -0.69 12.89 -6.65
C GLY A 498 -0.84 12.24 -8.03
N ARG A 499 -0.40 11.01 -8.21
CA ARG A 499 -0.50 10.23 -9.43
C ARG A 499 -1.65 9.21 -9.37
N HIS A 500 -1.80 8.37 -10.42
CA HIS A 500 -2.82 7.34 -10.52
C HIS A 500 -2.22 6.03 -11.00
N GLY A 501 -2.80 4.92 -10.58
CA GLY A 501 -2.36 3.62 -11.04
C GLY A 501 -3.44 2.55 -10.92
N PHE A 502 -3.10 1.38 -11.47
CA PHE A 502 -3.95 0.21 -11.44
C PHE A 502 -3.06 -1.02 -11.23
N PHE A 503 -3.38 -1.87 -10.27
CA PHE A 503 -2.60 -3.05 -9.92
C PHE A 503 -3.42 -4.31 -10.15
N SER A 504 -2.85 -5.31 -10.83
CA SER A 504 -3.48 -6.62 -11.00
C SER A 504 -2.57 -7.73 -10.48
N THR A 505 -3.17 -8.70 -9.78
CA THR A 505 -2.47 -9.88 -9.28
C THR A 505 -3.40 -11.08 -9.15
N TYR A 506 -2.86 -12.29 -8.97
CA TYR A 506 -3.61 -13.52 -8.74
C TYR A 506 -4.18 -13.59 -7.33
N GLU A 507 -5.36 -14.19 -7.21
CA GLU A 507 -6.12 -14.23 -5.95
C GLU A 507 -5.35 -14.88 -4.79
N SER A 508 -4.72 -16.02 -5.02
CA SER A 508 -3.98 -16.73 -3.97
C SER A 508 -2.68 -16.03 -3.56
N PHE A 509 -2.10 -15.17 -4.42
CA PHE A 509 -0.84 -14.50 -4.13
C PHE A 509 -1.02 -13.09 -3.58
N VAL A 510 -2.21 -12.53 -3.66
CA VAL A 510 -2.50 -11.21 -3.09
C VAL A 510 -2.23 -11.13 -1.58
N HIS A 511 -2.24 -12.24 -0.87
CA HIS A 511 -1.86 -12.33 0.54
C HIS A 511 -0.44 -11.82 0.83
N VAL A 512 0.46 -11.84 -0.15
CA VAL A 512 1.80 -11.28 0.00
C VAL A 512 1.76 -9.80 0.43
N ILE A 513 0.73 -9.05 0.04
CA ILE A 513 0.59 -7.62 0.36
C ILE A 513 -0.29 -7.30 1.57
N ASP A 514 -0.75 -8.29 2.32
CA ASP A 514 -1.66 -8.09 3.46
C ASP A 514 -1.20 -6.98 4.41
N SER A 515 0.06 -6.95 4.73
CA SER A 515 0.67 -6.00 5.66
C SER A 515 0.70 -4.58 5.08
N MET A 516 1.10 -4.41 3.83
CA MET A 516 1.13 -3.11 3.14
C MET A 516 -0.29 -2.56 2.95
N PHE A 517 -1.19 -3.39 2.43
CA PHE A 517 -2.61 -3.07 2.31
C PHE A 517 -3.19 -2.57 3.65
N ASN A 518 -2.89 -3.28 4.75
CA ASN A 518 -3.33 -2.92 6.09
C ASN A 518 -2.79 -1.55 6.52
N GLN A 519 -1.51 -1.27 6.27
CA GLN A 519 -0.90 0.01 6.58
C GLN A 519 -1.52 1.14 5.76
N HIS A 520 -1.70 0.95 4.44
CA HIS A 520 -2.31 1.96 3.58
C HIS A 520 -3.75 2.28 3.98
N ALA A 521 -4.54 1.25 4.33
CA ALA A 521 -5.89 1.44 4.83
C ALA A 521 -5.93 2.28 6.12
N LYS A 522 -5.02 2.03 7.06
CA LYS A 522 -4.89 2.83 8.29
C LYS A 522 -4.43 4.27 7.99
N TRP A 523 -3.50 4.44 7.04
CA TRP A 523 -3.09 5.75 6.58
C TRP A 523 -4.27 6.57 6.04
N LEU A 524 -5.06 5.98 5.14
CA LEU A 524 -6.23 6.64 4.57
C LEU A 524 -7.30 6.93 5.63
N GLU A 525 -7.53 6.01 6.58
CA GLU A 525 -8.47 6.24 7.68
C GLU A 525 -8.04 7.41 8.55
N SER A 526 -6.76 7.45 8.96
CA SER A 526 -6.23 8.58 9.73
C SER A 526 -6.29 9.90 8.97
N CYS A 527 -6.07 9.89 7.65
CA CYS A 527 -6.19 11.10 6.81
C CYS A 527 -7.57 11.75 6.87
N ARG A 528 -8.63 11.00 7.17
CA ARG A 528 -10.01 11.53 7.28
C ARG A 528 -10.16 12.54 8.41
N ASP A 529 -9.41 12.34 9.50
CA ASP A 529 -9.41 13.23 10.65
C ASP A 529 -8.39 14.38 10.54
N VAL A 530 -7.57 14.38 9.50
CA VAL A 530 -6.52 15.38 9.26
C VAL A 530 -6.98 16.38 8.19
N SER A 531 -7.56 17.50 8.63
CA SER A 531 -8.24 18.47 7.75
C SER A 531 -7.36 19.11 6.67
N TRP A 532 -6.04 19.15 6.86
CA TRP A 532 -5.11 19.74 5.88
C TRP A 532 -4.63 18.73 4.82
N ARG A 533 -4.87 17.42 5.00
CA ARG A 533 -4.55 16.41 4.00
C ARG A 533 -5.52 16.46 2.83
N ALA A 534 -5.01 16.72 1.64
CA ALA A 534 -5.82 16.70 0.41
C ALA A 534 -6.06 15.26 -0.07
N PRO A 535 -7.24 14.96 -0.64
CA PRO A 535 -7.58 13.61 -1.09
C PRO A 535 -6.64 13.11 -2.19
N VAL A 536 -6.13 11.90 -2.03
CA VAL A 536 -5.29 11.20 -3.02
C VAL A 536 -6.14 10.27 -3.90
N SER A 537 -5.58 9.84 -5.03
CA SER A 537 -6.21 8.84 -5.89
C SER A 537 -6.33 7.50 -5.17
N SER A 538 -7.42 6.78 -5.40
CA SER A 538 -7.62 5.47 -4.79
C SER A 538 -6.64 4.42 -5.31
N LEU A 539 -6.26 3.51 -4.44
CA LEU A 539 -5.57 2.27 -4.81
C LEU A 539 -6.59 1.32 -5.42
N ASN A 540 -6.37 0.93 -6.68
CA ASN A 540 -7.27 0.04 -7.42
C ASN A 540 -6.59 -1.29 -7.65
N LEU A 541 -7.08 -2.33 -7.02
CA LEU A 541 -6.56 -3.68 -7.03
C LEU A 541 -7.52 -4.61 -7.76
N LEU A 542 -7.08 -5.19 -8.87
CA LEU A 542 -7.78 -6.24 -9.60
C LEU A 542 -7.22 -7.60 -9.21
N ILE A 543 -8.06 -8.42 -8.63
CA ILE A 543 -7.75 -9.80 -8.27
C ILE A 543 -8.31 -10.71 -9.35
N THR A 544 -7.41 -11.47 -9.99
CA THR A 544 -7.72 -12.37 -11.09
C THR A 544 -7.28 -13.79 -10.76
N SER A 545 -7.36 -14.69 -11.74
CA SER A 545 -7.00 -16.11 -11.53
C SER A 545 -7.68 -16.66 -10.28
N THR A 546 -8.99 -16.47 -10.26
CA THR A 546 -9.83 -16.74 -9.09
C THR A 546 -9.84 -18.23 -8.74
N VAL A 547 -10.07 -18.53 -7.49
CA VAL A 547 -10.10 -19.88 -6.93
C VAL A 547 -10.86 -20.89 -7.82
N TRP A 548 -11.97 -20.48 -8.43
CA TRP A 548 -12.85 -21.34 -9.23
C TRP A 548 -12.31 -21.67 -10.62
N ARG A 549 -11.24 -21.04 -11.04
CA ARG A 549 -10.59 -21.23 -12.36
C ARG A 549 -9.09 -21.58 -12.21
N GLN A 550 -8.69 -21.99 -10.99
CA GLN A 550 -7.36 -22.52 -10.70
C GLN A 550 -7.38 -24.05 -10.47
N ASP A 551 -8.37 -24.69 -11.04
CA ASP A 551 -8.56 -26.14 -11.07
C ASP A 551 -7.34 -26.90 -11.60
N HIS A 552 -6.67 -26.34 -12.62
CA HIS A 552 -5.50 -26.92 -13.29
C HIS A 552 -4.16 -26.68 -12.55
N ASN A 553 -4.07 -25.64 -11.73
CA ASN A 553 -2.87 -25.33 -10.95
C ASN A 553 -2.87 -25.99 -9.56
N GLY A 554 -4.01 -26.51 -9.12
CA GLY A 554 -4.18 -27.21 -7.87
C GLY A 554 -4.31 -26.31 -6.64
N PHE A 555 -4.29 -26.91 -5.50
CA PHE A 555 -4.71 -26.32 -4.22
C PHE A 555 -3.90 -25.09 -3.80
N THR A 556 -2.61 -25.03 -4.14
CA THR A 556 -1.74 -23.89 -3.79
C THR A 556 -2.15 -22.57 -4.45
N HIS A 557 -2.94 -22.62 -5.51
CA HIS A 557 -3.45 -21.45 -6.25
C HIS A 557 -4.93 -21.16 -5.92
N GLN A 558 -5.48 -21.78 -4.90
CA GLN A 558 -6.90 -21.72 -4.57
C GLN A 558 -7.09 -21.12 -3.17
N ASP A 559 -7.05 -19.79 -3.04
CA ASP A 559 -7.27 -19.10 -1.77
C ASP A 559 -7.95 -17.74 -1.98
N PRO A 560 -9.24 -17.58 -1.64
CA PRO A 560 -9.96 -16.30 -1.70
C PRO A 560 -9.90 -15.51 -0.38
N GLY A 561 -9.06 -15.89 0.58
CA GLY A 561 -9.10 -15.38 1.97
C GLY A 561 -8.71 -13.93 2.14
N PHE A 562 -8.07 -13.30 1.15
CA PHE A 562 -7.75 -11.87 1.21
C PHE A 562 -8.99 -10.98 1.42
N LEU A 563 -10.15 -11.39 0.90
CA LEU A 563 -11.40 -10.64 1.07
C LEU A 563 -11.82 -10.54 2.54
N ASP A 564 -11.55 -11.56 3.34
CA ASP A 564 -11.82 -11.57 4.78
C ASP A 564 -10.94 -10.55 5.52
N LEU A 565 -9.69 -10.36 5.09
CA LEU A 565 -8.79 -9.33 5.60
C LEU A 565 -9.31 -7.93 5.26
N VAL A 566 -9.71 -7.70 4.01
CA VAL A 566 -10.25 -6.40 3.55
C VAL A 566 -11.47 -6.00 4.37
N LEU A 567 -12.33 -6.96 4.69
CA LEU A 567 -13.53 -6.71 5.48
C LEU A 567 -13.26 -6.24 6.91
N ASN A 568 -12.04 -6.46 7.44
CA ASN A 568 -11.63 -5.98 8.76
C ASN A 568 -11.25 -4.49 8.77
N LYS A 569 -11.14 -3.84 7.61
CA LYS A 569 -10.79 -2.43 7.50
C LYS A 569 -12.03 -1.55 7.60
N SER A 570 -11.78 -0.26 7.81
CA SER A 570 -12.87 0.71 7.82
C SER A 570 -13.64 0.65 6.49
N PRO A 571 -14.96 0.52 6.55
CA PRO A 571 -15.81 0.54 5.36
C PRO A 571 -15.77 1.88 4.62
N GLU A 572 -15.22 2.91 5.25
CA GLU A 572 -15.11 4.25 4.66
C GLU A 572 -13.84 4.41 3.79
N VAL A 573 -12.93 3.45 3.86
CA VAL A 573 -11.69 3.45 3.04
C VAL A 573 -11.52 2.21 2.19
N CYS A 574 -12.27 1.13 2.41
CA CYS A 574 -12.16 -0.11 1.64
C CYS A 574 -13.48 -0.48 0.98
N ARG A 575 -13.40 -1.03 -0.25
CA ARG A 575 -14.55 -1.52 -1.00
C ARG A 575 -14.21 -2.85 -1.67
N ILE A 576 -15.20 -3.75 -1.76
CA ILE A 576 -15.07 -5.05 -2.44
C ILE A 576 -16.16 -5.16 -3.50
N TYR A 577 -15.74 -5.39 -4.74
CA TYR A 577 -16.62 -5.55 -5.89
C TYR A 577 -16.39 -6.90 -6.57
N LEU A 578 -17.50 -7.60 -6.87
CA LEU A 578 -17.50 -8.87 -7.60
C LEU A 578 -18.38 -8.76 -8.86
N PRO A 579 -17.92 -8.05 -9.90
CA PRO A 579 -18.67 -7.91 -11.14
C PRO A 579 -18.80 -9.28 -11.85
N PRO A 580 -20.03 -9.71 -12.22
CA PRO A 580 -20.26 -11.03 -12.80
C PRO A 580 -19.89 -11.15 -14.28
N ASP A 581 -19.70 -10.03 -15.00
CA ASP A 581 -19.40 -9.97 -16.43
C ASP A 581 -18.54 -8.77 -16.82
N ALA A 582 -18.13 -8.70 -18.07
CA ALA A 582 -17.22 -7.68 -18.59
C ALA A 582 -17.81 -6.26 -18.54
N ASN A 583 -19.10 -6.09 -18.81
CA ASN A 583 -19.74 -4.78 -18.81
C ASN A 583 -19.86 -4.21 -17.38
N SER A 584 -20.17 -5.04 -16.41
CA SER A 584 -20.15 -4.65 -15.00
C SER A 584 -18.72 -4.38 -14.49
N LEU A 585 -17.71 -5.14 -14.93
CA LEU A 585 -16.32 -4.88 -14.61
C LEU A 585 -15.87 -3.50 -15.13
N LEU A 586 -16.22 -3.14 -16.37
CA LEU A 586 -15.92 -1.80 -16.92
C LEU A 586 -16.59 -0.68 -16.09
N CYS A 587 -17.86 -0.86 -15.68
CA CYS A 587 -18.57 0.09 -14.81
C CYS A 587 -17.85 0.28 -13.47
N VAL A 588 -17.48 -0.82 -12.83
CA VAL A 588 -16.77 -0.80 -11.54
C VAL A 588 -15.41 -0.14 -11.68
N ALA A 589 -14.64 -0.51 -12.72
CA ALA A 589 -13.31 0.06 -12.96
C ALA A 589 -13.35 1.57 -13.21
N ASP A 590 -14.30 2.06 -14.02
CA ASP A 590 -14.49 3.50 -14.24
C ASP A 590 -14.82 4.25 -12.95
N HIS A 591 -15.71 3.68 -12.13
CA HIS A 591 -16.05 4.24 -10.82
C HIS A 591 -14.83 4.29 -9.88
N CYS A 592 -14.09 3.19 -9.78
CA CYS A 592 -12.92 3.08 -8.91
C CYS A 592 -11.81 4.06 -9.31
N LEU A 593 -11.53 4.22 -10.61
CA LEU A 593 -10.52 5.15 -11.13
C LEU A 593 -10.86 6.62 -10.89
N LYS A 594 -12.13 6.96 -10.68
CA LYS A 594 -12.60 8.31 -10.32
C LYS A 594 -12.57 8.58 -8.83
N SER A 595 -12.56 7.54 -8.01
CA SER A 595 -12.64 7.64 -6.55
C SER A 595 -11.35 8.17 -5.92
N THR A 596 -11.45 8.68 -4.70
CA THR A 596 -10.33 9.19 -3.90
C THR A 596 -10.39 8.64 -2.48
N ASN A 597 -9.25 8.45 -1.87
CA ASN A 597 -9.08 7.95 -0.49
C ASN A 597 -9.73 6.57 -0.23
N TYR A 598 -9.81 5.73 -1.28
CA TYR A 598 -10.27 4.34 -1.14
C TYR A 598 -9.20 3.34 -1.55
N ILE A 599 -9.32 2.14 -1.03
CA ILE A 599 -8.77 0.94 -1.61
C ILE A 599 -9.93 0.16 -2.19
N ASN A 600 -9.95 0.02 -3.51
CA ASN A 600 -10.95 -0.71 -4.24
C ASN A 600 -10.42 -2.09 -4.61
N VAL A 601 -11.02 -3.13 -4.07
CA VAL A 601 -10.72 -4.51 -4.39
C VAL A 601 -11.75 -5.03 -5.36
N ILE A 602 -11.32 -5.41 -6.55
CA ILE A 602 -12.17 -5.89 -7.64
C ILE A 602 -11.80 -7.33 -7.94
N VAL A 603 -12.73 -8.26 -7.83
CA VAL A 603 -12.52 -9.69 -8.11
C VAL A 603 -13.21 -10.05 -9.43
N SER A 604 -12.44 -10.48 -10.41
CA SER A 604 -12.97 -10.95 -11.70
C SER A 604 -11.99 -11.89 -12.38
N ASP A 605 -12.45 -13.06 -12.79
CA ASP A 605 -11.60 -14.03 -13.48
C ASP A 605 -11.26 -13.58 -14.90
N LYS A 606 -10.13 -14.09 -15.40
CA LYS A 606 -9.57 -13.80 -16.74
C LYS A 606 -10.03 -14.75 -17.86
N GLN A 607 -10.64 -15.86 -17.51
CA GLN A 607 -11.11 -16.84 -18.50
C GLN A 607 -12.44 -16.41 -19.14
N LYS A 608 -12.93 -17.17 -20.09
CA LYS A 608 -14.22 -16.88 -20.73
C LYS A 608 -15.38 -17.18 -19.79
N HIS A 609 -16.26 -16.18 -19.64
CA HIS A 609 -17.48 -16.26 -18.86
C HIS A 609 -18.69 -15.83 -19.69
N LEU A 610 -19.87 -16.31 -19.27
CA LEU A 610 -21.13 -15.84 -19.82
C LEU A 610 -21.32 -14.34 -19.53
N GLN A 611 -21.86 -13.63 -20.49
CA GLN A 611 -22.17 -12.21 -20.39
C GLN A 611 -23.69 -12.04 -20.20
N TYR A 612 -24.09 -11.27 -19.20
CA TYR A 612 -25.48 -11.24 -18.75
C TYR A 612 -26.18 -9.92 -19.02
N MET A 613 -25.47 -8.81 -19.02
CA MET A 613 -26.02 -7.46 -19.03
C MET A 613 -25.52 -6.65 -20.23
N THR A 614 -26.45 -5.94 -20.90
CA THR A 614 -26.03 -4.82 -21.75
C THR A 614 -25.31 -3.77 -20.92
N MET A 615 -24.57 -2.85 -21.53
CA MET A 615 -23.88 -1.80 -20.79
C MET A 615 -24.82 -0.94 -19.97
N ASP A 616 -26.02 -0.59 -20.48
CA ASP A 616 -27.00 0.21 -19.72
C ASP A 616 -27.55 -0.55 -18.51
N GLN A 617 -27.81 -1.86 -18.68
CA GLN A 617 -28.21 -2.71 -17.54
C GLN A 617 -27.09 -2.82 -16.49
N ALA A 618 -25.83 -2.98 -16.95
CA ALA A 618 -24.68 -3.04 -16.07
C ALA A 618 -24.50 -1.75 -15.26
N ILE A 619 -24.65 -0.58 -15.91
CA ILE A 619 -24.61 0.73 -15.22
C ILE A 619 -25.70 0.82 -14.16
N ALA A 620 -26.94 0.47 -14.52
CA ALA A 620 -28.06 0.51 -13.59
C ALA A 620 -27.87 -0.45 -12.39
N HIS A 621 -27.33 -1.64 -12.65
CA HIS A 621 -27.05 -2.64 -11.63
C HIS A 621 -25.90 -2.23 -10.71
N CYS A 622 -24.77 -1.83 -11.27
CA CYS A 622 -23.58 -1.41 -10.50
C CYS A 622 -23.83 -0.15 -9.69
N THR A 623 -24.65 0.79 -10.20
CA THR A 623 -25.04 1.99 -9.43
C THR A 623 -25.79 1.63 -8.14
N LYS A 624 -26.62 0.56 -8.18
CA LYS A 624 -27.30 0.02 -7.00
C LYS A 624 -26.37 -0.84 -6.12
N GLY A 625 -25.35 -1.43 -6.72
CA GLY A 625 -24.41 -2.36 -6.11
C GLY A 625 -24.94 -3.79 -5.91
N LEU A 626 -26.26 -3.98 -5.95
CA LEU A 626 -26.95 -5.28 -5.99
C LEU A 626 -28.38 -5.09 -6.54
N GLY A 627 -29.00 -6.16 -6.98
CA GLY A 627 -30.39 -6.09 -7.44
C GLY A 627 -30.98 -7.41 -7.93
N ILE A 628 -32.30 -7.40 -8.08
CA ILE A 628 -33.06 -8.52 -8.66
C ILE A 628 -32.74 -8.61 -10.15
N TRP A 629 -32.49 -9.78 -10.65
CA TRP A 629 -32.41 -10.07 -12.08
C TRP A 629 -33.75 -10.60 -12.59
N PRO A 630 -34.53 -9.78 -13.32
CA PRO A 630 -35.88 -10.14 -13.75
C PRO A 630 -35.91 -11.41 -14.62
N GLN A 631 -34.92 -11.60 -15.50
CA GLN A 631 -34.83 -12.77 -16.39
C GLN A 631 -34.67 -14.08 -15.61
N ALA A 632 -34.04 -14.02 -14.44
CA ALA A 632 -33.80 -15.18 -13.58
C ALA A 632 -34.86 -15.31 -12.44
N SER A 633 -35.79 -14.37 -12.34
CA SER A 633 -36.87 -14.37 -11.33
C SER A 633 -38.20 -14.70 -11.98
N ASN A 634 -39.10 -15.37 -11.25
CA ASN A 634 -40.46 -15.69 -11.70
C ASN A 634 -41.53 -15.39 -10.62
N ASP A 635 -41.15 -14.60 -9.59
CA ASP A 635 -42.06 -14.17 -8.52
C ASP A 635 -43.04 -13.05 -8.97
N GLY A 636 -42.78 -12.43 -10.13
CA GLY A 636 -43.62 -11.36 -10.65
C GLY A 636 -43.73 -10.12 -9.73
N GLY A 637 -42.75 -9.91 -8.85
CA GLY A 637 -42.75 -8.88 -7.83
C GLY A 637 -43.57 -9.23 -6.57
N ALA A 638 -44.18 -10.40 -6.51
CA ALA A 638 -44.81 -10.93 -5.30
C ALA A 638 -43.83 -11.52 -4.33
N GLU A 639 -44.26 -11.98 -3.17
CA GLU A 639 -43.38 -12.70 -2.24
C GLU A 639 -42.96 -14.04 -2.85
N PRO A 640 -41.66 -14.31 -2.97
CA PRO A 640 -41.13 -15.58 -3.49
C PRO A 640 -41.26 -16.72 -2.47
N ASP A 641 -41.16 -17.96 -2.91
CA ASP A 641 -40.99 -19.13 -2.04
C ASP A 641 -39.55 -19.26 -1.55
N VAL A 642 -38.57 -18.80 -2.36
CA VAL A 642 -37.15 -18.84 -2.07
C VAL A 642 -36.43 -17.68 -2.76
N VAL A 643 -35.39 -17.16 -2.09
CA VAL A 643 -34.42 -16.24 -2.68
C VAL A 643 -33.15 -17.01 -3.01
N ILE A 644 -32.67 -16.91 -4.25
CA ILE A 644 -31.35 -17.38 -4.66
C ILE A 644 -30.49 -16.15 -4.94
N ALA A 645 -29.41 -15.98 -4.20
CA ALA A 645 -28.49 -14.88 -4.35
C ALA A 645 -27.11 -15.36 -4.77
N SER A 646 -26.36 -14.49 -5.48
CA SER A 646 -25.01 -14.81 -5.92
C SER A 646 -24.08 -13.58 -5.88
N ALA A 647 -22.79 -13.83 -5.63
CA ALA A 647 -21.72 -12.85 -5.79
C ALA A 647 -20.46 -13.54 -6.35
N GLY A 648 -19.91 -12.99 -7.43
CA GLY A 648 -18.82 -13.56 -8.22
C GLY A 648 -19.30 -14.19 -9.53
N ASP A 649 -18.39 -14.36 -10.48
CA ASP A 649 -18.68 -14.85 -11.85
C ASP A 649 -19.13 -16.32 -11.87
N ILE A 650 -18.31 -17.26 -11.40
CA ILE A 650 -18.64 -18.70 -11.36
C ILE A 650 -19.82 -18.97 -10.41
N PRO A 651 -19.89 -18.45 -9.18
CA PRO A 651 -21.05 -18.64 -8.33
C PRO A 651 -22.36 -18.17 -8.98
N THR A 652 -22.30 -17.09 -9.80
CA THR A 652 -23.47 -16.62 -10.54
C THR A 652 -23.89 -17.57 -11.66
N LYS A 653 -22.93 -18.13 -12.43
CA LYS A 653 -23.21 -19.16 -13.45
C LYS A 653 -23.91 -20.36 -12.82
N GLU A 654 -23.37 -20.90 -11.73
CA GLU A 654 -23.90 -22.09 -11.08
C GLU A 654 -25.29 -21.85 -10.43
N ALA A 655 -25.47 -20.67 -9.82
CA ALA A 655 -26.77 -20.28 -9.26
C ALA A 655 -27.87 -20.13 -10.35
N LEU A 656 -27.53 -19.57 -11.51
CA LEU A 656 -28.45 -19.49 -12.65
C LEU A 656 -28.78 -20.87 -13.20
N ALA A 657 -27.81 -21.77 -13.32
CA ALA A 657 -28.05 -23.13 -13.74
C ALA A 657 -28.97 -23.88 -12.77
N ALA A 658 -28.80 -23.65 -11.45
CA ALA A 658 -29.71 -24.19 -10.43
C ALA A 658 -31.15 -23.67 -10.59
N VAL A 659 -31.32 -22.38 -10.89
CA VAL A 659 -32.64 -21.80 -11.18
C VAL A 659 -33.31 -22.54 -12.34
N MET A 660 -32.59 -22.87 -13.41
CA MET A 660 -33.14 -23.63 -14.54
C MET A 660 -33.56 -25.03 -14.14
N LEU A 661 -32.69 -25.77 -13.43
CA LEU A 661 -33.03 -27.12 -12.94
C LEU A 661 -34.29 -27.10 -12.07
N LEU A 662 -34.42 -26.11 -11.22
CA LEU A 662 -35.61 -25.95 -10.36
C LEU A 662 -36.87 -25.61 -11.14
N ARG A 663 -36.80 -24.73 -12.14
CA ARG A 663 -37.94 -24.35 -13.00
C ARG A 663 -38.45 -25.55 -13.81
N GLU A 664 -37.55 -26.36 -14.34
CA GLU A 664 -37.89 -27.58 -15.07
C GLU A 664 -38.61 -28.61 -14.21
N ARG A 665 -38.17 -28.79 -12.96
CA ARG A 665 -38.73 -29.77 -12.06
C ARG A 665 -39.93 -29.28 -11.23
N PHE A 666 -39.95 -27.98 -10.93
CA PHE A 666 -40.96 -27.35 -10.06
C PHE A 666 -41.48 -26.03 -10.69
N PRO A 667 -42.25 -26.08 -11.78
CA PRO A 667 -42.69 -24.87 -12.51
C PRO A 667 -43.53 -23.89 -11.65
N ALA A 668 -44.19 -24.40 -10.58
CA ALA A 668 -44.98 -23.57 -9.67
C ALA A 668 -44.13 -22.83 -8.60
N LEU A 669 -42.85 -23.19 -8.45
CA LEU A 669 -41.96 -22.59 -7.47
C LEU A 669 -41.61 -21.13 -7.87
N LYS A 670 -41.87 -20.20 -6.95
CA LYS A 670 -41.57 -18.77 -7.14
C LYS A 670 -40.16 -18.48 -6.62
N ILE A 671 -39.27 -18.17 -7.54
CA ILE A 671 -37.84 -17.88 -7.26
C ILE A 671 -37.61 -16.40 -7.50
N ARG A 672 -36.97 -15.73 -6.56
CA ARG A 672 -36.32 -14.42 -6.73
C ARG A 672 -34.84 -14.61 -6.83
N PHE A 673 -34.25 -14.10 -7.91
CA PHE A 673 -32.78 -14.15 -8.09
C PHE A 673 -32.17 -12.77 -7.86
N LEU A 674 -31.12 -12.74 -7.03
CA LEU A 674 -30.35 -11.54 -6.70
C LEU A 674 -28.89 -11.72 -7.09
N ASN A 675 -28.29 -10.68 -7.71
CA ASN A 675 -26.85 -10.62 -7.89
C ASN A 675 -26.27 -9.44 -7.09
N VAL A 676 -25.13 -9.69 -6.43
CA VAL A 676 -24.43 -8.73 -5.58
C VAL A 676 -23.08 -8.41 -6.21
N VAL A 677 -22.88 -7.15 -6.59
CA VAL A 677 -21.60 -6.61 -7.10
C VAL A 677 -20.81 -5.97 -5.98
N ASP A 678 -21.41 -5.13 -5.16
CA ASP A 678 -20.79 -4.43 -4.03
C ASP A 678 -21.19 -5.15 -2.73
N LEU A 679 -20.24 -5.84 -2.13
CA LEU A 679 -20.50 -6.62 -0.92
C LEU A 679 -20.93 -5.77 0.29
N PHE A 680 -20.44 -4.54 0.39
CA PHE A 680 -20.80 -3.67 1.51
C PHE A 680 -22.25 -3.21 1.49
N ARG A 681 -22.96 -3.39 0.36
CA ARG A 681 -24.42 -3.18 0.32
C ARG A 681 -25.19 -4.12 1.24
N LEU A 682 -24.63 -5.28 1.55
CA LEU A 682 -25.23 -6.25 2.47
C LEU A 682 -25.23 -5.79 3.93
N THR A 683 -24.32 -4.88 4.29
CA THR A 683 -24.20 -4.36 5.66
C THR A 683 -25.38 -3.44 6.00
N PRO A 684 -25.83 -3.38 7.26
CA PRO A 684 -26.82 -2.37 7.69
C PRO A 684 -26.33 -0.93 7.47
N SER A 685 -27.24 -0.03 7.07
CA SER A 685 -26.93 1.40 6.90
C SER A 685 -26.46 2.09 8.20
N SER A 686 -26.74 1.49 9.35
CA SER A 686 -26.23 1.93 10.65
C SER A 686 -24.76 1.60 10.88
N GLU A 687 -24.19 0.67 10.12
CA GLU A 687 -22.79 0.21 10.26
C GLU A 687 -21.92 0.60 9.07
N HIS A 688 -22.52 0.95 7.94
CA HIS A 688 -21.82 1.31 6.73
C HIS A 688 -22.57 2.38 5.94
N PRO A 689 -21.92 3.48 5.49
CA PRO A 689 -22.59 4.58 4.78
C PRO A 689 -23.25 4.13 3.46
N HIS A 690 -22.78 3.05 2.85
CA HIS A 690 -23.37 2.48 1.63
C HIS A 690 -24.23 1.24 1.89
N GLY A 691 -24.39 0.82 3.15
CA GLY A 691 -25.24 -0.31 3.53
C GLY A 691 -26.71 -0.05 3.20
N LEU A 692 -27.45 -1.12 2.94
CA LEU A 692 -28.91 -1.01 2.77
C LEU A 692 -29.59 -0.72 4.10
N SER A 693 -30.70 0.05 4.06
CA SER A 693 -31.63 0.08 5.19
C SER A 693 -32.21 -1.33 5.43
N ASP A 694 -32.66 -1.62 6.65
CA ASP A 694 -33.26 -2.94 6.93
C ASP A 694 -34.50 -3.16 6.07
N ARG A 695 -35.33 -2.11 5.87
CA ARG A 695 -36.48 -2.16 4.98
C ARG A 695 -36.13 -2.53 3.53
N ASP A 696 -35.06 -1.90 2.98
CA ASP A 696 -34.64 -2.19 1.60
C ASP A 696 -34.06 -3.59 1.49
N PHE A 697 -33.30 -4.01 2.50
CA PHE A 697 -32.78 -5.37 2.56
C PHE A 697 -33.93 -6.39 2.63
N ASP A 698 -34.90 -6.23 3.53
CA ASP A 698 -36.04 -7.13 3.71
C ASP A 698 -36.96 -7.16 2.47
N THR A 699 -37.07 -6.03 1.76
CA THR A 699 -37.77 -5.98 0.47
C THR A 699 -37.12 -6.89 -0.58
N LEU A 700 -35.81 -6.96 -0.61
CA LEU A 700 -35.02 -7.76 -1.56
C LEU A 700 -34.92 -9.23 -1.11
N PHE A 701 -34.49 -9.46 0.12
CA PHE A 701 -34.13 -10.76 0.66
C PHE A 701 -35.27 -11.45 1.46
N THR A 702 -36.42 -10.76 1.62
CA THR A 702 -37.58 -11.16 2.43
C THR A 702 -37.30 -11.22 3.94
N GLU A 703 -38.37 -11.25 4.74
CA GLU A 703 -38.24 -11.31 6.21
C GLU A 703 -38.17 -12.74 6.76
N ASN A 704 -38.60 -13.76 6.00
CA ASN A 704 -38.83 -15.09 6.54
C ASN A 704 -38.64 -16.26 5.54
N LYS A 705 -38.36 -15.99 4.26
CA LYS A 705 -38.16 -17.05 3.26
C LYS A 705 -36.74 -17.56 3.26
N PRO A 706 -36.51 -18.81 2.86
CA PRO A 706 -35.15 -19.31 2.68
C PRO A 706 -34.35 -18.46 1.68
N ILE A 707 -33.10 -18.20 2.02
CA ILE A 707 -32.14 -17.52 1.16
C ILE A 707 -30.97 -18.49 0.93
N ILE A 708 -30.74 -18.88 -0.32
CA ILE A 708 -29.57 -19.64 -0.73
C ILE A 708 -28.60 -18.66 -1.38
N PHE A 709 -27.47 -18.40 -0.74
CA PHE A 709 -26.48 -17.45 -1.22
C PHE A 709 -25.26 -18.19 -1.74
N ASN A 710 -24.99 -18.11 -3.03
CA ASN A 710 -23.79 -18.69 -3.66
C ASN A 710 -22.70 -17.64 -3.77
N PHE A 711 -21.59 -17.81 -3.03
CA PHE A 711 -20.58 -16.81 -2.83
C PHE A 711 -19.20 -17.26 -3.31
N HIS A 712 -18.44 -16.31 -3.83
CA HIS A 712 -17.10 -16.50 -4.36
C HIS A 712 -16.10 -16.99 -3.30
N GLY A 713 -16.08 -16.39 -2.13
CA GLY A 713 -15.11 -16.64 -1.07
C GLY A 713 -15.64 -17.54 0.06
N TYR A 714 -15.12 -17.36 1.24
CA TYR A 714 -15.55 -18.14 2.42
C TYR A 714 -16.95 -17.72 2.89
N PRO A 715 -17.83 -18.68 3.20
CA PRO A 715 -19.22 -18.40 3.63
C PRO A 715 -19.33 -17.42 4.81
N TRP A 716 -18.36 -17.46 5.72
CA TRP A 716 -18.34 -16.62 6.92
C TRP A 716 -18.40 -15.13 6.61
N LEU A 717 -17.81 -14.69 5.50
CA LEU A 717 -17.80 -13.30 5.09
C LEU A 717 -19.22 -12.77 4.89
N ILE A 718 -20.08 -13.51 4.20
CA ILE A 718 -21.48 -13.11 3.98
C ILE A 718 -22.27 -13.13 5.30
N HIS A 719 -22.06 -14.13 6.14
CA HIS A 719 -22.68 -14.18 7.47
C HIS A 719 -22.26 -12.98 8.32
N ARG A 720 -21.00 -12.56 8.27
CA ARG A 720 -20.49 -11.37 8.98
C ARG A 720 -21.16 -10.08 8.49
N LEU A 721 -21.37 -9.90 7.18
CA LEU A 721 -22.03 -8.74 6.63
C LEU A 721 -23.52 -8.66 6.98
N THR A 722 -24.15 -9.80 7.29
CA THR A 722 -25.61 -9.94 7.39
C THR A 722 -26.11 -10.40 8.77
N TYR A 723 -25.24 -10.60 9.76
CA TYR A 723 -25.63 -11.21 11.05
C TYR A 723 -26.72 -10.43 11.80
N ARG A 724 -26.89 -9.13 11.52
CA ARG A 724 -27.95 -8.27 12.11
C ARG A 724 -29.23 -8.19 11.30
N ARG A 725 -29.25 -8.80 10.11
CA ARG A 725 -30.44 -8.75 9.24
C ARG A 725 -31.58 -9.61 9.79
N THR A 726 -32.80 -9.16 9.62
CA THR A 726 -34.04 -9.80 10.11
C THR A 726 -34.08 -11.28 9.75
N ASN A 727 -33.78 -11.62 8.49
CA ASN A 727 -33.88 -12.96 7.96
C ASN A 727 -32.57 -13.79 8.02
N HIS A 728 -31.60 -13.37 8.82
CA HIS A 728 -30.29 -14.06 8.87
C HIS A 728 -30.37 -15.55 9.23
N LYS A 729 -31.34 -15.96 10.06
CA LYS A 729 -31.53 -17.39 10.44
C LYS A 729 -31.89 -18.31 9.27
N ASN A 730 -32.46 -17.75 8.19
CA ASN A 730 -32.83 -18.48 6.98
C ASN A 730 -31.81 -18.28 5.84
N LEU A 731 -30.71 -17.62 6.12
CA LEU A 731 -29.62 -17.41 5.16
C LEU A 731 -28.67 -18.61 5.19
N HIS A 732 -28.56 -19.27 4.06
CA HIS A 732 -27.71 -20.42 3.83
C HIS A 732 -26.68 -20.08 2.77
N VAL A 733 -25.42 -19.92 3.19
CA VAL A 733 -24.33 -19.51 2.31
C VAL A 733 -23.53 -20.70 1.85
N ARG A 734 -23.30 -20.80 0.56
CA ARG A 734 -22.34 -21.68 -0.09
C ARG A 734 -21.15 -20.86 -0.56
N GLY A 735 -19.96 -21.41 -0.46
CA GLY A 735 -18.71 -20.76 -0.84
C GLY A 735 -17.54 -21.72 -0.72
N TYR A 736 -16.33 -21.21 -0.84
CA TYR A 736 -15.11 -22.00 -0.75
C TYR A 736 -14.94 -22.64 0.64
N LYS A 737 -14.47 -23.90 0.68
CA LYS A 737 -14.37 -24.71 1.91
C LYS A 737 -13.03 -25.41 2.06
N GLU A 738 -11.96 -24.92 1.47
CA GLU A 738 -10.65 -25.56 1.48
C GLU A 738 -10.65 -26.98 0.89
N LYS A 739 -11.49 -27.23 -0.12
CA LYS A 739 -11.58 -28.52 -0.81
C LYS A 739 -10.98 -28.41 -2.22
N GLY A 740 -9.73 -27.90 -2.27
CA GLY A 740 -8.96 -27.78 -3.48
C GLY A 740 -8.19 -29.03 -3.85
N ASP A 741 -7.88 -29.16 -5.12
CA ASP A 741 -7.01 -30.16 -5.71
C ASP A 741 -6.79 -29.82 -7.20
N ILE A 742 -6.17 -30.71 -7.98
CA ILE A 742 -6.28 -30.69 -9.45
C ILE A 742 -7.64 -31.30 -9.81
N ASN A 743 -8.46 -30.47 -10.44
CA ASN A 743 -9.86 -30.75 -10.73
C ASN A 743 -10.23 -30.33 -12.15
N THR A 744 -11.51 -30.46 -12.50
CA THR A 744 -12.15 -29.63 -13.52
C THR A 744 -12.94 -28.51 -12.82
N PRO A 745 -13.33 -27.43 -13.53
CA PRO A 745 -14.09 -26.35 -12.92
C PRO A 745 -15.35 -26.78 -12.17
N LEU A 746 -16.14 -27.69 -12.76
CA LEU A 746 -17.35 -28.21 -12.08
C LEU A 746 -17.01 -29.12 -10.91
N ASP A 747 -16.00 -30.01 -11.02
CA ASP A 747 -15.62 -30.85 -9.89
C ASP A 747 -15.15 -30.03 -8.69
N LEU A 748 -14.37 -28.97 -8.91
CA LEU A 748 -13.99 -28.03 -7.86
C LEU A 748 -15.23 -27.36 -7.21
N ALA A 749 -16.19 -26.97 -8.03
CA ALA A 749 -17.47 -26.43 -7.54
C ALA A 749 -18.25 -27.45 -6.72
N ILE A 750 -18.33 -28.72 -7.15
CA ILE A 750 -19.01 -29.82 -6.44
C ILE A 750 -18.34 -30.06 -5.09
N ARG A 751 -17.00 -30.18 -5.05
CA ARG A 751 -16.24 -30.41 -3.82
C ARG A 751 -16.50 -29.33 -2.77
N ASN A 752 -16.66 -28.10 -3.22
CA ASN A 752 -16.94 -26.95 -2.35
C ASN A 752 -18.44 -26.66 -2.20
N GLN A 753 -19.30 -27.46 -2.87
CA GLN A 753 -20.76 -27.36 -2.77
C GLN A 753 -21.33 -26.00 -3.23
N ILE A 754 -20.73 -25.40 -4.24
CA ILE A 754 -21.28 -24.19 -4.91
C ILE A 754 -21.91 -24.52 -6.26
N ASP A 755 -21.92 -25.77 -6.65
CA ASP A 755 -22.42 -26.27 -7.92
C ASP A 755 -23.94 -26.19 -8.01
N ARG A 756 -24.46 -26.18 -9.23
CA ARG A 756 -25.87 -26.06 -9.56
C ARG A 756 -26.77 -27.12 -8.91
N PHE A 757 -26.26 -28.33 -8.77
CA PHE A 757 -27.03 -29.45 -8.20
C PHE A 757 -27.17 -29.30 -6.69
N THR A 758 -26.10 -28.96 -5.99
CA THR A 758 -26.13 -28.66 -4.55
C THR A 758 -27.05 -27.51 -4.23
N ILE A 759 -27.00 -26.43 -5.00
CA ILE A 759 -27.90 -25.25 -4.80
C ILE A 759 -29.36 -25.68 -4.98
N ALA A 760 -29.68 -26.49 -6.03
CA ALA A 760 -31.03 -26.98 -6.27
C ALA A 760 -31.50 -27.91 -5.14
N MET A 761 -30.65 -28.82 -4.65
CA MET A 761 -30.96 -29.65 -3.51
C MET A 761 -31.21 -28.88 -2.23
N ASP A 762 -30.44 -27.81 -1.99
CA ASP A 762 -30.66 -26.90 -0.85
C ASP A 762 -32.03 -26.26 -0.89
N VAL A 763 -32.48 -25.80 -2.05
CA VAL A 763 -33.84 -25.24 -2.20
C VAL A 763 -34.88 -26.27 -1.86
N ILE A 764 -34.74 -27.51 -2.34
CA ILE A 764 -35.71 -28.59 -2.05
C ILE A 764 -35.76 -28.84 -0.52
N ASP A 765 -34.65 -28.87 0.15
CA ASP A 765 -34.60 -29.14 1.59
C ASP A 765 -35.21 -27.99 2.43
N ARG A 766 -35.19 -26.79 1.95
CA ARG A 766 -35.53 -25.59 2.74
C ARG A 766 -36.94 -25.04 2.43
N VAL A 767 -37.44 -25.29 1.24
CA VAL A 767 -38.82 -24.89 0.90
C VAL A 767 -39.79 -25.95 1.40
N PRO A 768 -40.62 -25.63 2.39
CA PRO A 768 -41.49 -26.65 3.02
C PRO A 768 -42.38 -27.41 2.03
N ALA A 769 -42.90 -26.77 1.01
CA ALA A 769 -43.75 -27.40 -0.01
C ALA A 769 -42.99 -28.44 -0.86
N LEU A 770 -41.65 -28.38 -0.94
CA LEU A 770 -40.86 -29.30 -1.77
C LEU A 770 -40.32 -30.50 -0.99
N ARG A 771 -40.34 -30.49 0.34
CA ARG A 771 -39.71 -31.53 1.16
C ARG A 771 -40.29 -32.92 0.88
N ALA A 772 -41.60 -33.04 0.67
CA ALA A 772 -42.26 -34.32 0.39
C ALA A 772 -42.20 -34.69 -1.10
N THR A 773 -42.29 -33.72 -2.00
CA THR A 773 -42.42 -33.92 -3.45
C THR A 773 -41.08 -33.91 -4.18
N GLY A 774 -40.05 -33.33 -3.58
CA GLY A 774 -38.73 -33.12 -4.19
C GLY A 774 -37.72 -34.25 -4.01
N ALA A 775 -38.07 -35.30 -3.24
CA ALA A 775 -37.12 -36.38 -2.92
C ALA A 775 -36.55 -37.08 -4.16
N HIS A 776 -37.39 -37.33 -5.17
CA HIS A 776 -36.94 -37.93 -6.42
C HIS A 776 -35.99 -37.00 -7.22
N ALA A 777 -36.34 -35.75 -7.37
CA ALA A 777 -35.51 -34.78 -8.06
C ALA A 777 -34.14 -34.55 -7.33
N LYS A 778 -34.16 -34.58 -6.01
CA LYS A 778 -32.94 -34.48 -5.21
C LYS A 778 -31.99 -35.67 -5.45
N GLU A 779 -32.52 -36.90 -5.55
CA GLU A 779 -31.72 -38.07 -5.87
C GLU A 779 -31.20 -38.03 -7.30
N GLU A 780 -32.01 -37.59 -8.24
CA GLU A 780 -31.60 -37.36 -9.63
C GLU A 780 -30.42 -36.35 -9.70
N PHE A 781 -30.50 -35.23 -8.99
CA PHE A 781 -29.40 -34.23 -8.96
C PHE A 781 -28.12 -34.81 -8.34
N ARG A 782 -28.25 -35.67 -7.32
CA ARG A 782 -27.12 -36.37 -6.76
C ARG A 782 -26.45 -37.33 -7.75
N MET A 783 -27.26 -38.06 -8.50
CA MET A 783 -26.77 -38.96 -9.53
C MET A 783 -26.05 -38.18 -10.66
N LEU A 784 -26.59 -37.01 -11.07
CA LEU A 784 -25.96 -36.15 -12.05
C LEU A 784 -24.61 -35.58 -11.56
N GLN A 785 -24.49 -35.27 -10.27
CA GLN A 785 -23.19 -34.90 -9.68
C GLN A 785 -22.17 -36.02 -9.83
N LEU A 786 -22.52 -37.21 -9.44
CA LEU A 786 -21.65 -38.39 -9.52
C LEU A 786 -21.26 -38.72 -10.97
N GLU A 787 -22.20 -38.57 -11.91
CA GLU A 787 -21.93 -38.76 -13.33
C GLU A 787 -20.93 -37.72 -13.85
N CYS A 788 -21.09 -36.44 -13.50
CA CYS A 788 -20.17 -35.37 -13.87
C CYS A 788 -18.77 -35.62 -13.31
N GLN A 789 -18.67 -36.02 -12.03
CA GLN A 789 -17.38 -36.33 -11.40
C GLN A 789 -16.71 -37.54 -12.04
N SER A 790 -17.47 -38.61 -12.31
CA SER A 790 -16.95 -39.80 -13.00
C SER A 790 -16.42 -39.44 -14.38
N TYR A 791 -17.17 -38.63 -15.13
CA TYR A 791 -16.75 -38.13 -16.44
C TYR A 791 -15.45 -37.32 -16.37
N ALA A 792 -15.37 -36.39 -15.40
CA ALA A 792 -14.19 -35.57 -15.20
C ALA A 792 -12.95 -36.43 -14.87
N TYR A 793 -13.08 -37.45 -14.03
CA TYR A 793 -11.96 -38.35 -13.68
C TYR A 793 -11.55 -39.27 -14.82
N GLU A 794 -12.49 -39.63 -15.71
CA GLU A 794 -12.17 -40.45 -16.88
C GLU A 794 -11.54 -39.64 -18.02
N HIS A 795 -12.03 -38.42 -18.26
CA HIS A 795 -11.69 -37.65 -19.45
C HIS A 795 -10.81 -36.43 -19.20
N GLY A 796 -10.62 -35.96 -17.94
CA GLY A 796 -9.85 -34.81 -17.57
C GLY A 796 -10.50 -33.45 -17.94
N ILE A 797 -11.80 -33.47 -18.28
CA ILE A 797 -12.60 -32.29 -18.64
C ILE A 797 -14.00 -32.39 -18.07
N ASP A 798 -14.72 -31.28 -17.94
CA ASP A 798 -16.15 -31.31 -17.63
C ASP A 798 -16.96 -31.87 -18.80
N LYS A 799 -18.15 -32.40 -18.52
CA LYS A 799 -19.06 -32.84 -19.58
C LYS A 799 -19.38 -31.68 -20.53
N PRO A 800 -19.41 -31.91 -21.86
CA PRO A 800 -19.63 -30.85 -22.85
C PRO A 800 -20.93 -30.06 -22.67
N ASP A 801 -22.00 -30.68 -22.21
CA ASP A 801 -23.27 -30.04 -21.90
C ASP A 801 -23.23 -29.15 -20.65
N ILE A 802 -22.31 -29.43 -19.73
CA ILE A 802 -22.07 -28.63 -18.53
C ILE A 802 -21.14 -27.45 -18.85
N ASP A 803 -20.04 -27.71 -19.53
CA ASP A 803 -19.08 -26.67 -19.90
C ASP A 803 -19.70 -25.65 -20.87
N GLY A 804 -20.40 -26.16 -21.89
CA GLY A 804 -21.12 -25.37 -22.88
C GLY A 804 -22.47 -24.82 -22.42
N TRP A 805 -22.86 -24.97 -21.14
CA TRP A 805 -24.14 -24.49 -20.65
C TRP A 805 -24.30 -22.97 -20.82
N THR A 806 -25.46 -22.59 -21.37
CA THR A 806 -25.86 -21.18 -21.52
C THR A 806 -27.24 -20.94 -20.91
N TRP A 807 -27.51 -19.70 -20.52
CA TRP A 807 -28.86 -19.32 -20.11
C TRP A 807 -29.79 -19.35 -21.33
N PRO A 808 -30.99 -20.01 -21.30
CA PRO A 808 -31.87 -20.10 -22.47
C PRO A 808 -32.40 -18.72 -22.88
N ALA A 809 -32.59 -18.53 -24.18
CA ALA A 809 -33.11 -17.27 -24.73
C ALA A 809 -34.53 -16.95 -24.26
N ASN A 810 -35.34 -17.99 -23.97
CA ASN A 810 -36.70 -17.90 -23.41
C ASN A 810 -36.78 -18.88 -22.23
N PRO A 811 -36.39 -18.47 -21.05
CA PRO A 811 -36.32 -19.33 -19.86
C PRO A 811 -37.72 -19.65 -19.27
#